data_b4523fc96f1470c9ef2133889c84c217
#
_entry.id   b4523fc96f1470c9ef2133889c84c217
#
_cell.length_a   1.000
_cell.length_b   1.000
_cell.length_c   1.000
_cell.angle_alpha   90.00
_cell.angle_beta   90.00
_cell.angle_gamma   90.00
#
_symmetry.space_group_name_H-M   'P 1'
#
loop_
_entity.id
_entity.type
_entity.pdbx_description
1 polymer ?
#
loop_
_entity_poly.entity_id
_entity_poly.type
_entity_poly.pdbx_seq_one_letter_code
_entity_poly.pdbx_strand_id
1 'polypeptide(L)'
;MKNLLSSLFFLAIPAMFLGQDLSMAAYAIPDSLFSKSAHEIVREDSRYLLFKSPGEAELKRRLVVTVLDDEASSRLQYIRYDDQSKVRKASARLYDGMGHLLREVGKDEWGDESAISSGELYSDDRVRSVELVHTQFPYTIELEYELQLSQFSVFKQLLWPIQGYGQAIESASFELEVPAELSMEAHPLNISLAPLVTAGKNGIHYHYQAKNLPAVAYEPLAPPAAQVLPSVLFIPGYLQIDDRYAGDLRSWQSFGKLMYQLFEGRDELPVDWQEKVQDLTATTSNDREKIEILYRLLQDNMRYVSVQLGIGGWQPFDAVYVAENKFGDCKALTNFMMALLRQSGIQSHPVLIYRGPHSSFHLTDSFANPFAFNHVLLHVPKEDVWLECTSNEYPVNYIGSDNEGRRALLIREDGGHLIDMPRTPAAENRIEWNAEIELQAGGQALIKGRTTYLGTPHQDYRQYKHYWSIEKQKQEFQRTVDLPAFVLKTYELNASPERPEAWIDYEADVSRYASQAGKRLFVPLNLLDPQTQVLPELAERRLPIDFRYGLTLIDSLTFHLPEGHHIESYPQETIQLEAPIGNYQLRVEVGEEQVLYYRRLEYRPGKLPPEGYEGLRSFFKEMAKAERQMMVLVNKT
;
A
#
# COMPACT_ATOMS: atom_id res chain seq x y z
N MET A 1 44.76 73.50 -26.08
CA MET A 1 43.90 74.06 -25.06
C MET A 1 42.46 73.69 -25.37
N LYS A 2 41.96 72.64 -24.83
CA LYS A 2 40.53 72.31 -24.61
C LYS A 2 40.49 70.99 -23.87
N ASN A 3 40.09 71.04 -22.62
CA ASN A 3 39.93 69.94 -21.73
C ASN A 3 38.79 69.04 -22.21
N LEU A 4 39.00 67.74 -22.37
CA LEU A 4 37.96 66.73 -22.42
C LEU A 4 37.87 66.05 -21.02
N LEU A 5 36.79 66.36 -20.27
CA LEU A 5 36.37 65.63 -19.12
C LEU A 5 35.57 64.41 -19.61
N SER A 6 36.10 63.20 -19.35
CA SER A 6 35.40 61.99 -19.56
C SER A 6 34.59 61.65 -18.30
N SER A 7 33.25 61.70 -18.40
CA SER A 7 32.33 61.34 -17.35
C SER A 7 32.09 59.83 -17.39
N LEU A 8 32.64 59.08 -16.43
CA LEU A 8 32.27 57.69 -16.16
C LEU A 8 30.92 57.66 -15.45
N PHE A 9 29.89 57.25 -16.18
CA PHE A 9 28.62 56.84 -15.58
C PHE A 9 28.78 55.45 -14.94
N PHE A 10 28.87 55.38 -13.62
CA PHE A 10 28.64 54.15 -12.87
C PHE A 10 27.13 53.84 -12.88
N LEU A 11 26.71 52.86 -13.65
CA LEU A 11 25.42 52.21 -13.50
C LEU A 11 25.43 51.43 -12.18
N ALA A 12 24.91 52.01 -11.12
CA ALA A 12 24.56 51.29 -9.90
C ALA A 12 23.35 50.42 -10.22
N ILE A 13 23.57 49.13 -10.48
CA ILE A 13 22.53 48.11 -10.43
C ILE A 13 22.13 48.01 -8.94
N PRO A 14 20.86 48.27 -8.56
CA PRO A 14 20.42 48.02 -7.20
C PRO A 14 20.47 46.51 -6.98
N ALA A 15 21.46 45.99 -6.25
CA ALA A 15 21.37 44.71 -5.65
C ALA A 15 20.17 44.76 -4.69
N MET A 16 19.06 44.13 -5.07
CA MET A 16 18.00 43.78 -4.11
C MET A 16 18.65 42.90 -3.06
N PHE A 17 19.04 43.47 -1.93
CA PHE A 17 19.32 42.70 -0.73
C PHE A 17 17.99 42.08 -0.29
N LEU A 18 17.72 40.85 -0.75
CA LEU A 18 16.76 39.96 -0.11
C LEU A 18 17.26 39.80 1.30
N GLY A 19 16.50 40.20 2.32
CA GLY A 19 16.93 40.18 3.72
C GLY A 19 17.33 38.75 4.16
N GLN A 20 18.42 38.66 4.91
CA GLN A 20 18.81 37.44 5.56
C GLN A 20 17.90 37.21 6.77
N ASP A 21 17.23 36.05 6.81
CA ASP A 21 16.51 35.59 8.00
C ASP A 21 17.35 34.52 8.72
N LEU A 22 18.03 34.93 9.78
CA LEU A 22 18.90 34.06 10.56
C LEU A 22 18.16 32.85 11.16
N SER A 23 16.86 32.97 11.35
CA SER A 23 16.03 31.84 11.81
C SER A 23 15.91 30.75 10.73
N MET A 24 16.13 31.05 9.46
CA MET A 24 16.11 30.09 8.34
C MET A 24 17.49 29.48 8.04
N ALA A 25 18.54 29.99 8.66
CA ALA A 25 19.89 29.50 8.42
C ALA A 25 20.11 28.10 9.04
N ALA A 26 20.80 27.21 8.33
CA ALA A 26 21.06 25.84 8.78
C ALA A 26 21.93 25.79 10.06
N TYR A 27 22.85 26.72 10.24
CA TYR A 27 23.68 26.79 11.45
C TYR A 27 22.92 27.15 12.75
N ALA A 28 21.66 27.59 12.64
CA ALA A 28 20.80 27.81 13.81
C ALA A 28 20.17 26.51 14.34
N ILE A 29 20.31 25.40 13.62
CA ILE A 29 19.77 24.09 14.00
C ILE A 29 20.67 23.46 15.06
N PRO A 30 20.11 22.87 16.14
CA PRO A 30 20.90 22.14 17.12
C PRO A 30 21.70 20.98 16.51
N ASP A 31 22.99 20.87 16.82
CA ASP A 31 23.88 19.81 16.29
C ASP A 31 23.35 18.39 16.57
N SER A 32 22.60 18.22 17.67
CA SER A 32 22.01 16.93 18.06
C SER A 32 20.99 16.36 17.07
N LEU A 33 20.45 17.17 16.16
CA LEU A 33 19.49 16.76 15.14
C LEU A 33 20.15 16.29 13.85
N PHE A 34 21.44 16.63 13.64
CA PHE A 34 22.19 16.12 12.51
C PHE A 34 22.65 14.68 12.80
N SER A 35 22.24 13.77 11.95
CA SER A 35 22.66 12.37 12.01
C SER A 35 22.78 11.79 10.59
N LYS A 36 23.44 10.64 10.44
CA LYS A 36 23.50 9.93 9.16
C LYS A 36 22.13 9.47 8.64
N SER A 37 21.16 9.38 9.53
CA SER A 37 19.79 8.98 9.19
C SER A 37 18.89 10.17 8.88
N ALA A 38 19.38 11.39 9.00
CA ALA A 38 18.59 12.59 8.73
C ALA A 38 18.85 13.08 7.30
N HIS A 39 17.84 13.00 6.45
CA HIS A 39 17.82 13.58 5.11
C HIS A 39 17.20 14.98 5.12
N GLU A 40 16.40 15.28 6.16
CA GLU A 40 15.79 16.58 6.39
C GLU A 40 15.52 16.83 7.88
N ILE A 41 15.46 18.10 8.25
CA ILE A 41 15.14 18.54 9.62
C ILE A 41 13.90 19.44 9.55
N VAL A 42 12.81 18.98 10.13
CA VAL A 42 11.60 19.78 10.34
C VAL A 42 11.88 20.72 11.52
N ARG A 43 12.14 21.98 11.21
CA ARG A 43 12.45 23.02 12.18
C ARG A 43 11.20 23.50 12.91
N GLU A 44 10.12 23.59 12.17
CA GLU A 44 8.80 23.91 12.68
C GLU A 44 7.73 23.23 11.82
N ASP A 45 6.80 22.49 12.46
CA ASP A 45 5.49 22.12 11.89
C ASP A 45 4.42 22.57 12.88
N SER A 46 3.91 23.78 12.72
CA SER A 46 2.86 24.32 13.57
C SER A 46 1.52 24.22 12.88
N ARG A 47 0.54 23.61 13.56
CA ARG A 47 -0.83 23.46 13.08
C ARG A 47 -1.79 24.04 14.11
N TYR A 48 -2.73 24.85 13.66
CA TYR A 48 -3.82 25.37 14.45
C TYR A 48 -5.15 25.02 13.81
N LEU A 49 -5.93 24.17 14.48
CA LEU A 49 -7.25 23.72 14.05
C LEU A 49 -8.33 24.31 14.95
N LEU A 50 -9.12 25.21 14.43
CA LEU A 50 -10.22 25.87 15.12
C LEU A 50 -11.56 25.30 14.66
N PHE A 51 -12.25 24.57 15.53
CA PHE A 51 -13.63 24.15 15.31
C PHE A 51 -14.59 25.33 15.58
N LYS A 52 -15.44 25.62 14.59
CA LYS A 52 -16.54 26.58 14.73
C LYS A 52 -17.84 25.88 15.14
N SER A 53 -18.02 24.65 14.67
CA SER A 53 -19.12 23.74 14.98
C SER A 53 -18.66 22.29 14.74
N PRO A 54 -19.45 21.26 15.06
CA PRO A 54 -19.09 19.87 14.79
C PRO A 54 -18.77 19.57 13.31
N GLY A 55 -19.30 20.35 12.37
CA GLY A 55 -19.10 20.15 10.92
C GLY A 55 -18.30 21.26 10.25
N GLU A 56 -17.72 22.24 10.98
CA GLU A 56 -16.97 23.34 10.39
C GLU A 56 -15.69 23.64 11.17
N ALA A 57 -14.56 23.78 10.46
CA ALA A 57 -13.29 24.17 11.07
C ALA A 57 -12.43 25.05 10.14
N GLU A 58 -11.43 25.69 10.73
CA GLU A 58 -10.35 26.38 10.02
C GLU A 58 -9.00 25.78 10.43
N LEU A 59 -8.19 25.41 9.46
CA LEU A 59 -6.81 24.95 9.67
C LEU A 59 -5.83 26.01 9.20
N LYS A 60 -4.84 26.33 10.04
CA LYS A 60 -3.63 27.04 9.66
C LYS A 60 -2.44 26.15 9.87
N ARG A 61 -1.53 26.10 8.91
CA ARG A 61 -0.26 25.38 9.03
C ARG A 61 0.89 26.24 8.58
N ARG A 62 1.96 26.20 9.36
CA ARG A 62 3.29 26.66 8.95
C ARG A 62 4.26 25.50 9.08
N LEU A 63 5.00 25.23 8.02
CA LEU A 63 6.01 24.18 7.93
C LEU A 63 7.33 24.79 7.49
N VAL A 64 8.39 24.61 8.28
CA VAL A 64 9.75 24.99 7.95
C VAL A 64 10.63 23.75 7.98
N VAL A 65 11.25 23.39 6.84
CA VAL A 65 12.08 22.20 6.71
C VAL A 65 13.42 22.57 6.09
N THR A 66 14.51 22.18 6.75
CA THR A 66 15.85 22.22 6.15
C THR A 66 16.16 20.89 5.50
N VAL A 67 16.37 20.90 4.20
CA VAL A 67 16.74 19.78 3.34
C VAL A 67 18.25 19.59 3.39
N LEU A 68 18.71 18.36 3.69
CA LEU A 68 20.12 18.05 3.89
C LEU A 68 20.73 17.34 2.68
N ASP A 69 19.93 16.59 1.93
CA ASP A 69 20.35 15.85 0.73
C ASP A 69 19.17 15.58 -0.22
N ASP A 70 19.41 14.81 -1.27
CA ASP A 70 18.43 14.51 -2.31
C ASP A 70 17.44 13.38 -1.97
N GLU A 71 17.61 12.67 -0.85
CA GLU A 71 16.68 11.67 -0.34
C GLU A 71 15.54 12.31 0.48
N ALA A 72 15.61 13.61 0.78
CA ALA A 72 14.58 14.34 1.51
C ALA A 72 13.23 14.34 0.77
N SER A 73 12.16 14.02 1.50
CA SER A 73 10.80 13.95 0.95
C SER A 73 10.12 15.31 0.77
N SER A 74 10.54 16.31 1.54
CA SER A 74 9.92 17.65 1.55
C SER A 74 10.27 18.55 0.35
N ARG A 75 10.99 18.05 -0.63
CA ARG A 75 11.32 18.80 -1.87
C ARG A 75 10.09 19.11 -2.72
N LEU A 76 9.08 18.25 -2.67
CA LEU A 76 7.75 18.47 -3.23
C LEU A 76 6.76 18.78 -2.10
N GLN A 77 6.20 19.97 -2.11
CA GLN A 77 5.17 20.39 -1.17
C GLN A 77 3.80 20.32 -1.81
N TYR A 78 2.80 19.90 -1.03
CA TYR A 78 1.44 19.79 -1.51
C TYR A 78 0.41 20.15 -0.45
N ILE A 79 -0.73 20.70 -0.92
CA ILE A 79 -1.91 21.02 -0.13
C ILE A 79 -3.07 20.23 -0.73
N ARG A 80 -3.58 19.23 0.01
CA ARG A 80 -4.77 18.45 -0.40
C ARG A 80 -6.03 19.20 0.01
N TYR A 81 -7.01 19.19 -0.86
CA TYR A 81 -8.32 19.78 -0.64
C TYR A 81 -9.37 19.09 -1.54
N ASP A 82 -10.66 19.34 -1.26
CA ASP A 82 -11.82 18.78 -1.96
C ASP A 82 -12.93 19.83 -2.06
N ASP A 83 -14.13 19.47 -2.49
CA ASP A 83 -15.27 20.38 -2.58
C ASP A 83 -15.77 20.87 -1.20
N GLN A 84 -15.46 20.13 -0.13
CA GLN A 84 -15.77 20.47 1.27
C GLN A 84 -14.64 21.27 1.95
N SER A 85 -13.56 21.53 1.25
CA SER A 85 -12.42 22.29 1.76
C SER A 85 -11.97 23.36 0.76
N LYS A 86 -11.62 24.54 1.28
CA LYS A 86 -11.21 25.68 0.47
C LYS A 86 -9.87 26.23 0.93
N VAL A 87 -8.89 26.25 0.00
CA VAL A 87 -7.60 26.93 0.22
C VAL A 87 -7.80 28.43 0.21
N ARG A 88 -7.66 29.07 1.38
CA ARG A 88 -7.82 30.53 1.57
C ARG A 88 -6.52 31.27 1.30
N LYS A 89 -5.42 30.68 1.76
CA LYS A 89 -4.07 31.21 1.61
C LYS A 89 -3.12 30.07 1.31
N ALA A 90 -2.12 30.30 0.48
CA ALA A 90 -0.97 29.43 0.28
C ALA A 90 0.22 30.30 -0.09
N SER A 91 1.35 30.11 0.56
CA SER A 91 2.63 30.74 0.25
C SER A 91 3.77 29.73 0.49
N ALA A 92 4.79 29.80 -0.33
CA ALA A 92 5.97 28.98 -0.16
C ALA A 92 7.22 29.80 -0.50
N ARG A 93 8.30 29.56 0.23
CA ARG A 93 9.59 30.25 0.10
C ARG A 93 10.72 29.27 0.18
N LEU A 94 11.81 29.60 -0.49
CA LEU A 94 13.05 28.86 -0.54
C LEU A 94 14.20 29.74 -0.06
N TYR A 95 15.01 29.25 0.87
CA TYR A 95 16.16 29.94 1.44
C TYR A 95 17.42 29.09 1.23
N ASP A 96 18.58 29.74 1.08
CA ASP A 96 19.86 29.05 1.10
C ASP A 96 20.26 28.59 2.52
N GLY A 97 21.38 27.88 2.63
CA GLY A 97 21.90 27.38 3.92
C GLY A 97 22.30 28.49 4.91
N MET A 98 22.42 29.74 4.45
CA MET A 98 22.72 30.91 5.27
C MET A 98 21.45 31.70 5.68
N GLY A 99 20.28 31.32 5.18
CA GLY A 99 18.99 31.98 5.46
C GLY A 99 18.69 33.17 4.53
N HIS A 100 19.36 33.27 3.38
CA HIS A 100 18.96 34.27 2.37
C HIS A 100 17.80 33.74 1.54
N LEU A 101 16.78 34.58 1.35
CA LEU A 101 15.65 34.24 0.49
C LEU A 101 16.12 34.11 -0.96
N LEU A 102 15.94 32.90 -1.53
CA LEU A 102 16.28 32.63 -2.93
C LEU A 102 15.08 32.79 -3.85
N ARG A 103 13.89 32.36 -3.37
CA ARG A 103 12.66 32.34 -4.16
C ARG A 103 11.43 32.48 -3.26
N GLU A 104 10.49 33.31 -3.71
CA GLU A 104 9.12 33.30 -3.21
C GLU A 104 8.21 32.81 -4.35
N VAL A 105 7.37 31.82 -4.06
CA VAL A 105 6.52 31.17 -5.07
C VAL A 105 5.37 32.07 -5.46
N GLY A 106 5.29 32.41 -6.75
CA GLY A 106 4.18 33.18 -7.32
C GLY A 106 2.88 32.34 -7.40
N LYS A 107 1.75 33.01 -7.52
CA LYS A 107 0.44 32.34 -7.59
C LYS A 107 0.31 31.39 -8.77
N ASP A 108 0.94 31.69 -9.89
CA ASP A 108 0.88 30.92 -11.14
C ASP A 108 1.88 29.78 -11.18
N GLU A 109 2.74 29.63 -10.17
CA GLU A 109 3.73 28.57 -10.07
C GLU A 109 3.20 27.32 -9.31
N TRP A 110 2.03 27.41 -8.70
CA TRP A 110 1.37 26.29 -8.06
C TRP A 110 0.69 25.42 -9.11
N GLY A 111 1.08 24.15 -9.16
CA GLY A 111 0.26 23.12 -9.81
C GLY A 111 -1.07 22.96 -9.08
N ASP A 112 -2.14 22.69 -9.80
CA ASP A 112 -3.47 22.40 -9.22
C ASP A 112 -4.13 21.31 -10.07
N GLU A 113 -4.05 20.08 -9.56
CA GLU A 113 -4.42 18.89 -10.30
C GLU A 113 -5.47 18.07 -9.54
N SER A 114 -6.22 17.25 -10.27
CA SER A 114 -7.07 16.24 -9.66
C SER A 114 -6.20 15.16 -9.00
N ALA A 115 -6.49 14.84 -7.75
CA ALA A 115 -5.79 13.80 -6.98
C ALA A 115 -6.44 12.42 -7.15
N ILE A 116 -7.03 12.14 -8.32
CA ILE A 116 -7.67 10.86 -8.64
C ILE A 116 -6.62 9.75 -8.61
N SER A 117 -6.85 8.74 -7.78
CA SER A 117 -6.05 7.52 -7.78
C SER A 117 -6.42 6.58 -8.95
N SER A 118 -5.50 5.71 -9.35
CA SER A 118 -5.77 4.71 -10.39
C SER A 118 -6.90 3.77 -9.95
N GLY A 119 -8.08 3.91 -10.52
CA GLY A 119 -9.30 3.14 -10.16
C GLY A 119 -10.48 4.00 -9.71
N GLU A 120 -10.29 5.31 -9.51
CA GLU A 120 -11.36 6.27 -9.27
C GLU A 120 -11.75 6.94 -10.58
N LEU A 121 -13.05 6.99 -10.90
CA LEU A 121 -13.55 7.73 -12.07
C LEU A 121 -14.03 9.13 -11.69
N TYR A 122 -14.52 9.29 -10.48
CA TYR A 122 -15.02 10.57 -9.97
C TYR A 122 -14.56 10.76 -8.52
N SER A 123 -13.64 11.68 -8.32
CA SER A 123 -13.24 12.21 -7.02
C SER A 123 -13.16 13.73 -7.13
N ASP A 124 -13.59 14.41 -6.09
CA ASP A 124 -13.42 15.84 -5.90
C ASP A 124 -12.10 16.19 -5.23
N ASP A 125 -11.31 15.17 -4.84
CA ASP A 125 -9.98 15.36 -4.27
C ASP A 125 -9.04 16.07 -5.26
N ARG A 126 -8.43 17.13 -4.81
CA ARG A 126 -7.45 17.94 -5.54
C ARG A 126 -6.17 18.11 -4.75
N VAL A 127 -5.11 18.37 -5.46
CA VAL A 127 -3.82 18.70 -4.87
C VAL A 127 -3.25 19.96 -5.50
N ARG A 128 -2.91 20.94 -4.66
CA ARG A 128 -1.99 22.00 -5.04
C ARG A 128 -0.59 21.58 -4.69
N SER A 129 0.31 21.67 -5.65
CA SER A 129 1.69 21.25 -5.47
C SER A 129 2.67 22.32 -5.95
N VAL A 130 3.85 22.34 -5.33
CA VAL A 130 4.99 23.13 -5.76
C VAL A 130 6.28 22.38 -5.45
N GLU A 131 7.18 22.34 -6.41
CA GLU A 131 8.51 21.79 -6.23
C GLU A 131 9.49 22.89 -5.79
N LEU A 132 10.19 22.66 -4.66
CA LEU A 132 11.14 23.56 -4.04
C LEU A 132 12.50 22.89 -3.93
N VAL A 133 13.30 23.04 -4.98
CA VAL A 133 14.60 22.38 -5.13
C VAL A 133 15.71 23.41 -5.28
N HIS A 134 16.82 23.16 -4.61
CA HIS A 134 18.07 23.88 -4.79
C HIS A 134 19.23 22.92 -5.03
N THR A 135 20.23 23.33 -5.78
CA THR A 135 21.37 22.48 -6.15
C THR A 135 22.44 22.37 -5.07
N GLN A 136 22.40 23.25 -4.08
CA GLN A 136 23.36 23.27 -2.96
C GLN A 136 22.63 22.94 -1.66
N PHE A 137 23.13 21.97 -0.92
CA PHE A 137 22.65 21.60 0.41
C PHE A 137 23.55 22.19 1.51
N PRO A 138 23.02 22.46 2.71
CA PRO A 138 21.60 22.46 3.01
C PRO A 138 20.87 23.69 2.48
N TYR A 139 19.54 23.58 2.32
CA TYR A 139 18.65 24.71 2.04
C TYR A 139 17.33 24.56 2.82
N THR A 140 16.60 25.66 3.01
CA THR A 140 15.39 25.67 3.85
C THR A 140 14.16 26.02 3.03
N ILE A 141 13.08 25.27 3.26
CA ILE A 141 11.76 25.44 2.66
C ILE A 141 10.82 25.95 3.77
N GLU A 142 10.04 26.98 3.46
CA GLU A 142 8.93 27.45 4.26
C GLU A 142 7.63 27.30 3.48
N LEU A 143 6.62 26.68 4.07
CA LEU A 143 5.26 26.54 3.53
C LEU A 143 4.26 27.04 4.56
N GLU A 144 3.37 27.94 4.13
CA GLU A 144 2.23 28.38 4.95
C GLU A 144 0.94 28.23 4.16
N TYR A 145 -0.10 27.72 4.80
CA TYR A 145 -1.42 27.69 4.20
C TYR A 145 -2.56 27.77 5.21
N GLU A 146 -3.74 28.18 4.73
CA GLU A 146 -4.97 28.23 5.49
C GLU A 146 -6.08 27.51 4.70
N LEU A 147 -6.79 26.59 5.37
CA LEU A 147 -7.95 25.88 4.83
C LEU A 147 -9.20 26.25 5.61
N GLN A 148 -10.28 26.48 4.90
CA GLN A 148 -11.63 26.42 5.46
C GLN A 148 -12.16 25.03 5.19
N LEU A 149 -12.66 24.35 6.22
CA LEU A 149 -13.05 22.94 6.21
C LEU A 149 -14.53 22.82 6.58
N SER A 150 -15.22 21.93 5.91
CA SER A 150 -16.61 21.57 6.24
C SER A 150 -16.82 20.05 6.18
N GLN A 151 -17.79 19.57 6.93
CA GLN A 151 -18.20 18.17 6.96
C GLN A 151 -17.01 17.20 7.10
N PHE A 152 -16.83 16.29 6.15
CA PHE A 152 -15.79 15.24 6.22
C PHE A 152 -14.36 15.76 6.06
N SER A 153 -14.16 16.90 5.41
CA SER A 153 -12.82 17.45 5.25
C SER A 153 -12.18 17.86 6.58
N VAL A 154 -13.01 18.16 7.62
CA VAL A 154 -12.54 18.43 8.99
C VAL A 154 -11.85 17.20 9.55
N PHE A 155 -12.40 16.00 9.33
CA PHE A 155 -11.89 14.76 9.91
C PHE A 155 -10.60 14.29 9.27
N LYS A 156 -10.35 14.64 8.00
CA LYS A 156 -9.06 14.39 7.32
C LYS A 156 -7.87 15.07 8.02
N GLN A 157 -8.12 16.06 8.90
CA GLN A 157 -7.09 16.81 9.64
C GLN A 157 -6.83 16.27 11.06
N LEU A 158 -7.57 15.27 11.51
CA LEU A 158 -7.52 14.76 12.89
C LEU A 158 -6.41 13.74 13.15
N LEU A 159 -5.68 13.31 12.12
CA LEU A 159 -4.42 12.59 12.29
C LEU A 159 -3.25 13.57 12.13
N TRP A 160 -2.47 13.70 13.19
CA TRP A 160 -1.23 14.47 13.18
C TRP A 160 -0.02 13.54 13.16
N PRO A 161 0.53 13.20 11.98
CA PRO A 161 1.84 12.57 11.90
C PRO A 161 2.90 13.60 12.28
N ILE A 162 3.70 13.28 13.29
CA ILE A 162 4.73 14.19 13.83
C ILE A 162 6.03 14.04 13.04
N GLN A 163 6.36 12.80 12.63
CA GLN A 163 7.64 12.46 12.02
C GLN A 163 7.47 11.44 10.89
N GLY A 164 8.30 11.57 9.85
CA GLY A 164 8.52 10.57 8.79
C GLY A 164 9.89 9.90 8.94
N TYR A 165 10.14 8.85 8.12
CA TYR A 165 11.48 8.30 8.00
C TYR A 165 12.46 9.32 7.41
N GLY A 166 13.69 9.34 7.91
CA GLY A 166 14.71 10.28 7.46
C GLY A 166 14.51 11.73 7.96
N GLN A 167 13.50 11.98 8.78
CA GLN A 167 13.20 13.32 9.32
C GLN A 167 13.64 13.42 10.78
N ALA A 168 14.42 14.43 11.13
CA ALA A 168 14.58 14.89 12.50
C ALA A 168 13.60 16.04 12.78
N ILE A 169 13.09 16.16 14.01
CA ILE A 169 12.12 17.18 14.40
C ILE A 169 12.75 18.11 15.43
N GLU A 170 12.93 19.38 15.09
CA GLU A 170 13.32 20.42 16.06
C GLU A 170 12.11 20.82 16.91
N SER A 171 10.99 21.14 16.25
CA SER A 171 9.73 21.47 16.92
C SER A 171 8.53 21.12 16.04
N ALA A 172 7.55 20.44 16.61
CA ALA A 172 6.25 20.21 15.99
C ALA A 172 5.15 20.49 17.02
N SER A 173 4.13 21.25 16.64
CA SER A 173 3.01 21.59 17.51
C SER A 173 1.67 21.41 16.82
N PHE A 174 0.68 21.00 17.62
CA PHE A 174 -0.71 20.97 17.20
C PHE A 174 -1.56 21.67 18.23
N GLU A 175 -2.17 22.75 17.82
CA GLU A 175 -3.11 23.53 18.62
C GLU A 175 -4.53 23.22 18.15
N LEU A 176 -5.39 22.86 19.06
CA LEU A 176 -6.77 22.49 18.81
C LEU A 176 -7.69 23.33 19.69
N GLU A 177 -8.55 24.13 19.08
CA GLU A 177 -9.60 24.87 19.81
C GLU A 177 -10.96 24.32 19.44
N VAL A 178 -11.70 23.83 20.44
CA VAL A 178 -13.00 23.19 20.26
C VAL A 178 -14.07 23.85 21.13
N PRO A 179 -15.33 23.96 20.64
CA PRO A 179 -16.45 24.37 21.47
C PRO A 179 -16.57 23.51 22.72
N ALA A 180 -17.02 24.10 23.82
CA ALA A 180 -17.06 23.42 25.13
C ALA A 180 -17.97 22.17 25.14
N GLU A 181 -18.98 22.16 24.28
CA GLU A 181 -19.92 21.05 24.07
C GLU A 181 -19.36 19.91 23.21
N LEU A 182 -18.30 20.14 22.44
CA LEU A 182 -17.63 19.11 21.62
C LEU A 182 -16.47 18.51 22.42
N SER A 183 -16.67 17.32 22.96
CA SER A 183 -15.55 16.57 23.56
C SER A 183 -14.56 16.11 22.49
N MET A 184 -13.27 16.17 22.80
CA MET A 184 -12.20 15.69 21.94
C MET A 184 -11.31 14.75 22.73
N GLU A 185 -11.11 13.53 22.25
CA GLU A 185 -10.13 12.59 22.79
C GLU A 185 -8.88 12.60 21.93
N ALA A 186 -7.71 12.50 22.56
CA ALA A 186 -6.44 12.43 21.86
C ALA A 186 -5.71 11.14 22.21
N HIS A 187 -5.26 10.43 21.19
CA HIS A 187 -4.55 9.16 21.30
C HIS A 187 -3.14 9.31 20.73
N PRO A 188 -2.12 9.64 21.56
CA PRO A 188 -0.72 9.62 21.15
C PRO A 188 -0.30 8.18 20.80
N LEU A 189 0.33 8.02 19.63
CA LEU A 189 0.81 6.74 19.10
C LEU A 189 2.34 6.81 18.96
N ASN A 190 3.04 5.83 19.50
CA ASN A 190 4.51 5.72 19.50
C ASN A 190 5.25 6.92 20.16
N ILE A 191 4.55 7.69 20.97
CA ILE A 191 5.09 8.81 21.72
C ILE A 191 4.25 9.01 23.00
N SER A 192 4.89 9.46 24.07
CA SER A 192 4.18 9.94 25.26
C SER A 192 4.05 11.45 25.16
N LEU A 193 2.84 11.95 24.96
CA LEU A 193 2.57 13.37 24.77
C LEU A 193 1.27 13.76 25.46
N ALA A 194 1.31 14.81 26.27
CA ALA A 194 0.15 15.38 26.95
C ALA A 194 -0.05 16.85 26.52
N PRO A 195 -1.28 17.33 26.39
CA PRO A 195 -1.54 18.71 26.07
C PRO A 195 -1.38 19.66 27.26
N LEU A 196 -1.03 20.90 26.97
CA LEU A 196 -1.40 22.02 27.85
C LEU A 196 -2.85 22.39 27.52
N VAL A 197 -3.73 22.31 28.51
CA VAL A 197 -5.15 22.64 28.34
C VAL A 197 -5.44 23.99 28.99
N THR A 198 -6.05 24.89 28.22
CA THR A 198 -6.42 26.24 28.69
C THR A 198 -7.82 26.61 28.20
N ALA A 199 -8.40 27.66 28.77
CA ALA A 199 -9.61 28.25 28.21
C ALA A 199 -9.26 28.96 26.89
N GLY A 200 -9.89 28.56 25.80
CA GLY A 200 -9.81 29.24 24.51
C GLY A 200 -10.86 30.34 24.38
N LYS A 201 -10.79 31.08 23.28
CA LYS A 201 -11.75 32.14 23.00
C LYS A 201 -13.17 31.58 22.71
N ASN A 202 -13.24 30.42 22.07
CA ASN A 202 -14.49 29.78 21.63
C ASN A 202 -14.78 28.45 22.37
N GLY A 203 -14.03 28.12 23.42
CA GLY A 203 -14.20 26.88 24.15
C GLY A 203 -12.93 26.41 24.86
N ILE A 204 -12.52 25.16 24.61
CA ILE A 204 -11.32 24.56 25.22
C ILE A 204 -10.19 24.57 24.19
N HIS A 205 -9.02 25.04 24.61
CA HIS A 205 -7.80 25.06 23.80
C HIS A 205 -6.82 24.02 24.32
N TYR A 206 -6.38 23.13 23.43
CA TYR A 206 -5.37 22.10 23.65
C TYR A 206 -4.12 22.46 22.86
N HIS A 207 -2.95 22.44 23.51
CA HIS A 207 -1.67 22.64 22.84
C HIS A 207 -0.77 21.43 23.08
N TYR A 208 -0.47 20.71 22.00
CA TYR A 208 0.46 19.59 21.98
C TYR A 208 1.78 20.04 21.36
N GLN A 209 2.91 19.62 21.92
CA GLN A 209 4.22 19.96 21.39
C GLN A 209 5.20 18.81 21.54
N ALA A 210 5.86 18.43 20.43
CA ALA A 210 7.00 17.52 20.37
C ALA A 210 8.26 18.31 19.99
N LYS A 211 9.41 18.01 20.61
CA LYS A 211 10.69 18.67 20.36
C LYS A 211 11.84 17.70 20.33
N ASN A 212 12.87 18.04 19.56
CA ASN A 212 14.16 17.37 19.53
C ASN A 212 14.06 15.84 19.30
N LEU A 213 13.22 15.42 18.34
CA LEU A 213 13.14 14.00 17.95
C LEU A 213 14.25 13.69 16.95
N PRO A 214 15.13 12.72 17.22
CA PRO A 214 16.16 12.30 16.27
C PRO A 214 15.52 11.63 15.05
N ALA A 215 16.19 11.68 13.90
CA ALA A 215 15.73 10.99 12.70
C ALA A 215 15.73 9.47 12.90
N VAL A 216 14.70 8.83 12.36
CA VAL A 216 14.57 7.37 12.30
C VAL A 216 14.81 6.95 10.85
N ALA A 217 15.83 6.12 10.62
CA ALA A 217 16.11 5.56 9.31
C ALA A 217 15.02 4.55 8.90
N TYR A 218 14.75 4.47 7.60
CA TYR A 218 14.01 3.33 7.07
C TYR A 218 14.88 2.08 7.13
N GLU A 219 14.34 1.00 7.65
CA GLU A 219 15.01 -0.30 7.72
C GLU A 219 14.22 -1.33 6.91
N PRO A 220 14.89 -2.18 6.10
CA PRO A 220 14.21 -3.22 5.33
C PRO A 220 13.33 -4.10 6.21
N LEU A 221 12.14 -4.45 5.72
CA LEU A 221 11.14 -5.24 6.47
C LEU A 221 10.63 -4.58 7.76
N ALA A 222 10.80 -3.27 7.92
CA ALA A 222 10.18 -2.55 9.03
C ALA A 222 8.64 -2.51 8.87
N PRO A 223 7.88 -2.42 9.98
CA PRO A 223 6.45 -2.13 9.93
C PRO A 223 6.17 -0.81 9.20
N PRO A 224 4.92 -0.57 8.75
CA PRO A 224 4.54 0.75 8.23
C PRO A 224 4.90 1.88 9.20
N ALA A 225 5.28 3.03 8.65
CA ALA A 225 5.65 4.22 9.40
C ALA A 225 4.63 4.57 10.49
N ALA A 226 3.33 4.50 10.19
CA ALA A 226 2.25 4.77 11.14
C ALA A 226 2.22 3.83 12.37
N GLN A 227 2.86 2.65 12.28
CA GLN A 227 2.93 1.71 13.41
C GLN A 227 4.15 1.93 14.32
N VAL A 228 5.14 2.69 13.88
CA VAL A 228 6.42 2.84 14.60
C VAL A 228 6.85 4.29 14.80
N LEU A 229 6.35 5.22 13.99
CA LEU A 229 6.70 6.64 14.10
C LEU A 229 5.67 7.43 14.92
N PRO A 230 6.09 8.52 15.58
CA PRO A 230 5.24 9.36 16.40
C PRO A 230 4.08 9.98 15.65
N SER A 231 2.88 9.87 16.20
CA SER A 231 1.68 10.57 15.72
C SER A 231 0.67 10.79 16.84
N VAL A 232 -0.32 11.65 16.62
CA VAL A 232 -1.49 11.80 17.50
C VAL A 232 -2.75 11.69 16.65
N LEU A 233 -3.69 10.86 17.10
CA LEU A 233 -5.02 10.77 16.53
C LEU A 233 -6.00 11.51 17.46
N PHE A 234 -6.75 12.45 16.90
CA PHE A 234 -7.82 13.17 17.60
C PHE A 234 -9.17 12.58 17.19
N ILE A 235 -10.03 12.29 18.16
CA ILE A 235 -11.36 11.72 17.93
C ILE A 235 -12.40 12.60 18.61
N PRO A 236 -13.27 13.27 17.83
CA PRO A 236 -14.39 13.99 18.40
C PRO A 236 -15.39 12.99 19.00
N GLY A 237 -15.98 13.31 20.15
CA GLY A 237 -16.98 12.48 20.78
C GLY A 237 -18.28 12.38 19.99
N TYR A 238 -18.46 13.25 19.01
CA TYR A 238 -19.69 13.32 18.20
C TYR A 238 -19.36 13.72 16.77
N LEU A 239 -20.00 13.04 15.82
CA LEU A 239 -19.94 13.33 14.38
C LEU A 239 -21.33 13.68 13.88
N GLN A 240 -21.44 14.77 13.15
CA GLN A 240 -22.60 15.12 12.35
C GLN A 240 -22.22 15.07 10.87
N ILE A 241 -22.89 14.19 10.11
CA ILE A 241 -22.61 14.00 8.68
C ILE A 241 -23.46 14.99 7.85
N ASP A 242 -24.75 15.07 8.17
CA ASP A 242 -25.70 16.05 7.64
C ASP A 242 -26.83 16.25 8.69
N ASP A 243 -27.92 16.88 8.31
CA ASP A 243 -29.06 17.11 9.21
C ASP A 243 -29.77 15.81 9.65
N ARG A 244 -29.52 14.68 8.98
CA ARG A 244 -30.17 13.39 9.22
C ARG A 244 -29.34 12.40 10.01
N TYR A 245 -28.02 12.44 9.84
CA TYR A 245 -27.11 11.43 10.38
C TYR A 245 -26.11 12.06 11.34
N ALA A 246 -26.16 11.60 12.56
CA ALA A 246 -25.25 12.00 13.61
C ALA A 246 -25.06 10.88 14.62
N GLY A 247 -23.88 10.78 15.22
CA GLY A 247 -23.59 9.71 16.17
C GLY A 247 -22.36 9.93 17.03
N ASP A 248 -22.28 9.10 18.07
CA ASP A 248 -21.16 9.03 18.99
C ASP A 248 -20.02 8.21 18.37
N LEU A 249 -18.80 8.74 18.39
CA LEU A 249 -17.59 8.10 17.84
C LEU A 249 -16.68 7.46 18.89
N ARG A 250 -17.03 7.50 20.17
CA ARG A 250 -16.14 7.07 21.25
C ARG A 250 -15.98 5.55 21.37
N SER A 251 -16.82 4.77 20.70
CA SER A 251 -16.71 3.32 20.70
C SER A 251 -16.98 2.73 19.30
N TRP A 252 -16.44 1.54 19.04
CA TRP A 252 -16.75 0.79 17.82
C TRP A 252 -18.23 0.48 17.69
N GLN A 253 -18.88 0.17 18.84
CA GLN A 253 -20.33 -0.12 18.85
C GLN A 253 -21.14 1.10 18.41
N SER A 254 -20.86 2.29 18.96
CA SER A 254 -21.61 3.52 18.61
C SER A 254 -21.34 3.97 17.19
N PHE A 255 -20.08 3.90 16.74
CA PHE A 255 -19.72 4.17 15.35
C PHE A 255 -20.42 3.19 14.39
N GLY A 256 -20.44 1.89 14.72
CA GLY A 256 -21.12 0.88 13.91
C GLY A 256 -22.63 1.11 13.80
N LYS A 257 -23.30 1.62 14.85
CA LYS A 257 -24.71 2.02 14.77
C LYS A 257 -24.94 3.17 13.78
N LEU A 258 -24.07 4.16 13.79
CA LEU A 258 -24.11 5.24 12.80
C LEU A 258 -23.92 4.70 11.37
N MET A 259 -22.97 3.79 11.18
CA MET A 259 -22.75 3.16 9.86
C MET A 259 -23.94 2.30 9.43
N TYR A 260 -24.56 1.55 10.35
CA TYR A 260 -25.75 0.77 10.05
C TYR A 260 -26.90 1.65 9.53
N GLN A 261 -27.15 2.79 10.17
CA GLN A 261 -28.17 3.76 9.73
C GLN A 261 -27.92 4.29 8.30
N LEU A 262 -26.67 4.37 7.86
CA LEU A 262 -26.34 4.79 6.50
C LEU A 262 -26.69 3.72 5.44
N PHE A 263 -26.73 2.44 5.82
CA PHE A 263 -27.11 1.33 4.96
C PHE A 263 -28.63 1.01 5.03
N GLU A 264 -29.27 1.31 6.15
CA GLU A 264 -30.65 0.95 6.43
C GLU A 264 -31.63 1.47 5.36
N GLY A 265 -32.51 0.59 4.86
CA GLY A 265 -33.56 0.92 3.89
C GLY A 265 -33.07 1.17 2.45
N ARG A 266 -31.79 0.84 2.15
CA ARG A 266 -31.19 1.04 0.82
C ARG A 266 -31.04 -0.22 0.01
N ASP A 267 -31.50 -1.35 0.55
CA ASP A 267 -31.36 -2.69 -0.03
C ASP A 267 -32.68 -3.24 -0.62
N GLU A 268 -33.55 -2.36 -1.12
CA GLU A 268 -34.75 -2.76 -1.86
C GLU A 268 -34.44 -2.95 -3.34
N LEU A 269 -34.77 -4.14 -3.89
CA LEU A 269 -34.59 -4.44 -5.31
C LEU A 269 -35.80 -4.02 -6.14
N PRO A 270 -35.62 -3.58 -7.40
CA PRO A 270 -36.71 -3.48 -8.37
C PRO A 270 -37.37 -4.83 -8.61
N VAL A 271 -38.65 -4.82 -9.02
CA VAL A 271 -39.47 -6.04 -9.19
C VAL A 271 -38.85 -7.04 -10.17
N ASP A 272 -38.33 -6.57 -11.28
CA ASP A 272 -37.65 -7.40 -12.28
C ASP A 272 -36.40 -8.12 -11.73
N TRP A 273 -35.68 -7.49 -10.83
CA TRP A 273 -34.55 -8.11 -10.13
C TRP A 273 -35.00 -9.09 -9.04
N GLN A 274 -36.10 -8.81 -8.35
CA GLN A 274 -36.67 -9.75 -7.39
C GLN A 274 -37.09 -11.05 -8.08
N GLU A 275 -37.79 -10.96 -9.22
CA GLU A 275 -38.20 -12.10 -10.04
C GLU A 275 -36.96 -12.87 -10.55
N LYS A 276 -35.95 -12.16 -11.08
CA LYS A 276 -34.70 -12.77 -11.56
C LYS A 276 -33.96 -13.55 -10.46
N VAL A 277 -33.91 -13.02 -9.25
CA VAL A 277 -33.31 -13.72 -8.10
C VAL A 277 -34.10 -14.99 -7.77
N GLN A 278 -35.42 -14.90 -7.73
CA GLN A 278 -36.27 -16.05 -7.44
C GLN A 278 -36.09 -17.16 -8.49
N ASP A 279 -36.11 -16.81 -9.76
CA ASP A 279 -35.95 -17.77 -10.87
C ASP A 279 -34.59 -18.47 -10.82
N LEU A 280 -33.49 -17.72 -10.62
CA LEU A 280 -32.14 -18.25 -10.59
C LEU A 280 -31.89 -19.16 -9.37
N THR A 281 -32.52 -18.88 -8.23
CA THR A 281 -32.34 -19.65 -6.99
C THR A 281 -33.38 -20.73 -6.76
N ALA A 282 -34.42 -20.82 -7.62
CA ALA A 282 -35.50 -21.81 -7.49
C ALA A 282 -35.03 -23.28 -7.59
N THR A 283 -33.91 -23.52 -8.26
CA THR A 283 -33.38 -24.88 -8.52
C THR A 283 -32.59 -25.48 -7.37
N THR A 284 -32.23 -24.68 -6.37
CA THR A 284 -31.45 -25.13 -5.20
C THR A 284 -32.00 -24.62 -3.88
N SER A 285 -31.94 -25.50 -2.86
CA SER A 285 -32.20 -25.13 -1.47
C SER A 285 -30.92 -24.88 -0.65
N ASN A 286 -29.75 -25.09 -1.28
CA ASN A 286 -28.45 -24.93 -0.63
C ASN A 286 -28.05 -23.44 -0.63
N ASP A 287 -27.90 -22.85 0.55
CA ASP A 287 -27.55 -21.45 0.70
C ASP A 287 -26.19 -21.11 0.05
N ARG A 288 -25.22 -22.03 0.14
CA ARG A 288 -23.90 -21.87 -0.50
C ARG A 288 -24.00 -21.74 -2.02
N GLU A 289 -24.77 -22.61 -2.66
CA GLU A 289 -25.02 -22.55 -4.10
C GLU A 289 -25.76 -21.26 -4.50
N LYS A 290 -26.75 -20.83 -3.69
CA LYS A 290 -27.43 -19.55 -3.93
C LYS A 290 -26.46 -18.37 -3.86
N ILE A 291 -25.56 -18.34 -2.89
CA ILE A 291 -24.53 -17.29 -2.77
C ILE A 291 -23.68 -17.25 -4.02
N GLU A 292 -23.21 -18.41 -4.52
CA GLU A 292 -22.38 -18.52 -5.72
C GLU A 292 -23.09 -18.02 -6.98
N ILE A 293 -24.37 -18.41 -7.15
CA ILE A 293 -25.22 -17.94 -8.25
C ILE A 293 -25.41 -16.43 -8.19
N LEU A 294 -25.74 -15.88 -7.02
CA LEU A 294 -26.02 -14.46 -6.87
C LEU A 294 -24.75 -13.59 -6.94
N TYR A 295 -23.62 -14.11 -6.46
CA TYR A 295 -22.34 -13.44 -6.62
C TYR A 295 -21.90 -13.39 -8.09
N ARG A 296 -22.09 -14.47 -8.84
CA ARG A 296 -21.88 -14.46 -10.29
C ARG A 296 -22.84 -13.48 -10.99
N LEU A 297 -24.11 -13.43 -10.57
CA LEU A 297 -25.07 -12.47 -11.09
C LEU A 297 -24.61 -11.02 -10.90
N LEU A 298 -24.05 -10.69 -9.71
CA LEU A 298 -23.43 -9.39 -9.46
C LEU A 298 -22.28 -9.13 -10.44
N GLN A 299 -21.34 -10.06 -10.52
CA GLN A 299 -20.11 -9.94 -11.34
C GLN A 299 -20.39 -9.77 -12.81
N ASP A 300 -21.37 -10.50 -13.36
CA ASP A 300 -21.71 -10.46 -14.78
C ASP A 300 -22.49 -9.20 -15.19
N ASN A 301 -23.16 -8.54 -14.25
CA ASN A 301 -24.06 -7.44 -14.55
C ASN A 301 -23.60 -6.08 -14.02
N MET A 302 -22.73 -6.03 -13.02
CA MET A 302 -22.33 -4.79 -12.36
C MET A 302 -20.87 -4.48 -12.63
N ARG A 303 -20.55 -3.18 -12.57
CA ARG A 303 -19.20 -2.67 -12.76
C ARG A 303 -18.81 -1.79 -11.59
N TYR A 304 -17.61 -1.99 -11.05
CA TYR A 304 -17.06 -1.10 -10.05
C TYR A 304 -16.74 0.27 -10.65
N VAL A 305 -17.28 1.30 -10.05
CA VAL A 305 -16.98 2.71 -10.36
C VAL A 305 -16.91 3.46 -9.04
N SER A 306 -15.74 3.94 -8.68
CA SER A 306 -15.58 4.73 -7.46
C SER A 306 -16.25 6.09 -7.61
N VAL A 307 -17.18 6.40 -6.70
CA VAL A 307 -17.85 7.69 -6.60
C VAL A 307 -17.80 8.13 -5.13
N GLN A 308 -16.95 9.10 -4.83
CA GLN A 308 -16.66 9.55 -3.45
C GLN A 308 -17.05 11.02 -3.26
N LEU A 309 -18.29 11.39 -3.61
CA LEU A 309 -18.79 12.76 -3.54
C LEU A 309 -19.64 12.99 -2.28
N GLY A 310 -19.22 13.92 -1.42
CA GLY A 310 -19.96 14.31 -0.22
C GLY A 310 -20.32 13.13 0.68
N ILE A 311 -21.63 13.00 1.07
CA ILE A 311 -22.12 11.88 1.88
C ILE A 311 -21.93 10.52 1.18
N GLY A 312 -21.86 10.50 -0.15
CA GLY A 312 -21.55 9.29 -0.93
C GLY A 312 -20.19 8.67 -0.61
N GLY A 313 -19.27 9.40 0.06
CA GLY A 313 -18.07 8.82 0.65
C GLY A 313 -18.36 7.81 1.77
N TRP A 314 -19.54 7.86 2.41
CA TRP A 314 -19.91 7.06 3.57
C TRP A 314 -21.19 6.23 3.36
N GLN A 315 -22.16 6.77 2.67
CA GLN A 315 -23.46 6.17 2.41
C GLN A 315 -23.47 5.43 1.06
N PRO A 316 -23.97 4.18 0.99
CA PRO A 316 -24.14 3.48 -0.29
C PRO A 316 -25.25 4.12 -1.13
N PHE A 317 -25.17 4.01 -2.44
CA PHE A 317 -26.33 4.20 -3.32
C PHE A 317 -27.38 3.12 -3.05
N ASP A 318 -28.66 3.46 -3.29
CA ASP A 318 -29.76 2.52 -3.18
C ASP A 318 -29.59 1.37 -4.20
N ALA A 319 -30.06 0.17 -3.84
CA ALA A 319 -29.98 -1.00 -4.72
C ALA A 319 -30.73 -0.79 -6.04
N VAL A 320 -31.83 -0.01 -6.03
CA VAL A 320 -32.56 0.42 -7.25
C VAL A 320 -31.62 1.19 -8.19
N TYR A 321 -30.87 2.17 -7.66
CA TYR A 321 -29.92 2.95 -8.46
C TYR A 321 -28.86 2.07 -9.11
N VAL A 322 -28.28 1.12 -8.36
CA VAL A 322 -27.29 0.17 -8.88
C VAL A 322 -27.90 -0.74 -9.95
N ALA A 323 -29.11 -1.23 -9.72
CA ALA A 323 -29.84 -2.07 -10.68
C ALA A 323 -30.07 -1.37 -12.02
N GLU A 324 -30.43 -0.08 -12.00
CA GLU A 324 -30.70 0.72 -13.19
C GLU A 324 -29.42 1.11 -13.95
N ASN A 325 -28.39 1.55 -13.20
CA ASN A 325 -27.18 2.13 -13.79
C ASN A 325 -26.08 1.10 -14.08
N LYS A 326 -26.15 -0.12 -13.51
CA LYS A 326 -25.20 -1.22 -13.69
C LYS A 326 -23.79 -0.91 -13.19
N PHE A 327 -23.65 0.01 -12.24
CA PHE A 327 -22.40 0.31 -11.57
C PHE A 327 -22.62 0.80 -10.13
N GLY A 328 -21.56 0.72 -9.34
CA GLY A 328 -21.50 1.29 -8.00
C GLY A 328 -20.08 1.26 -7.45
N ASP A 329 -19.86 1.99 -6.36
CA ASP A 329 -18.64 1.89 -5.56
C ASP A 329 -18.67 0.69 -4.61
N CYS A 330 -17.65 0.52 -3.77
CA CYS A 330 -17.57 -0.61 -2.83
C CYS A 330 -18.81 -0.74 -1.93
N LYS A 331 -19.32 0.39 -1.41
CA LYS A 331 -20.50 0.42 -0.54
C LYS A 331 -21.78 0.06 -1.31
N ALA A 332 -21.94 0.63 -2.50
CA ALA A 332 -23.11 0.44 -3.32
C ALA A 332 -23.22 -0.99 -3.86
N LEU A 333 -22.11 -1.58 -4.34
CA LEU A 333 -22.08 -2.97 -4.80
C LEU A 333 -22.27 -3.96 -3.65
N THR A 334 -21.69 -3.67 -2.47
CA THR A 334 -21.94 -4.47 -1.26
C THR A 334 -23.39 -4.41 -0.84
N ASN A 335 -24.00 -3.22 -0.83
CA ASN A 335 -25.42 -3.04 -0.53
C ASN A 335 -26.34 -3.75 -1.54
N PHE A 336 -26.00 -3.70 -2.82
CA PHE A 336 -26.72 -4.42 -3.86
C PHE A 336 -26.64 -5.94 -3.69
N MET A 337 -25.44 -6.47 -3.34
CA MET A 337 -25.28 -7.89 -3.03
C MET A 337 -26.07 -8.31 -1.78
N MET A 338 -26.10 -7.45 -0.74
CA MET A 338 -26.97 -7.66 0.43
C MET A 338 -28.43 -7.79 0.02
N ALA A 339 -28.90 -6.93 -0.89
CA ALA A 339 -30.25 -6.96 -1.41
C ALA A 339 -30.57 -8.26 -2.15
N LEU A 340 -29.66 -8.76 -2.99
CA LEU A 340 -29.79 -10.04 -3.70
C LEU A 340 -29.91 -11.21 -2.71
N LEU A 341 -29.04 -11.24 -1.70
CA LEU A 341 -29.02 -12.28 -0.66
C LEU A 341 -30.28 -12.24 0.21
N ARG A 342 -30.71 -11.04 0.64
CA ARG A 342 -31.93 -10.84 1.42
C ARG A 342 -33.16 -11.34 0.68
N GLN A 343 -33.27 -11.08 -0.64
CA GLN A 343 -34.36 -11.59 -1.49
C GLN A 343 -34.42 -13.12 -1.51
N SER A 344 -33.29 -13.80 -1.31
CA SER A 344 -33.19 -15.27 -1.19
C SER A 344 -33.26 -15.80 0.25
N GLY A 345 -33.57 -14.93 1.23
CA GLY A 345 -33.64 -15.28 2.65
C GLY A 345 -32.30 -15.48 3.34
N ILE A 346 -31.20 -14.99 2.77
CA ILE A 346 -29.84 -15.13 3.30
C ILE A 346 -29.42 -13.82 3.96
N GLN A 347 -29.08 -13.89 5.27
CA GLN A 347 -28.59 -12.76 6.03
C GLN A 347 -27.11 -12.51 5.75
N SER A 348 -26.74 -11.23 5.56
CA SER A 348 -25.36 -10.80 5.35
C SER A 348 -25.10 -9.44 6.01
N HIS A 349 -23.82 -9.11 6.24
CA HIS A 349 -23.42 -7.89 6.93
C HIS A 349 -22.24 -7.22 6.23
N PRO A 350 -22.26 -5.89 6.08
CA PRO A 350 -21.12 -5.16 5.54
C PRO A 350 -19.96 -5.13 6.55
N VAL A 351 -18.74 -5.14 6.05
CA VAL A 351 -17.51 -5.12 6.82
C VAL A 351 -16.62 -4.00 6.33
N LEU A 352 -16.40 -3.00 7.18
CA LEU A 352 -15.49 -1.89 6.89
C LEU A 352 -14.05 -2.33 7.11
N ILE A 353 -13.19 -2.06 6.14
CA ILE A 353 -11.79 -2.47 6.16
C ILE A 353 -10.89 -1.40 5.55
N TYR A 354 -9.62 -1.37 5.93
CA TYR A 354 -8.60 -0.65 5.20
C TYR A 354 -7.98 -1.56 4.14
N ARG A 355 -8.31 -1.34 2.88
CA ARG A 355 -7.71 -2.03 1.73
C ARG A 355 -6.40 -1.35 1.34
N GLY A 356 -5.33 -2.14 1.16
CA GLY A 356 -4.05 -1.64 0.68
C GLY A 356 -2.85 -2.34 1.32
N PRO A 357 -1.65 -2.17 0.73
CA PRO A 357 -0.44 -2.87 1.18
C PRO A 357 0.02 -2.44 2.57
N HIS A 358 -0.38 -1.25 3.02
CA HIS A 358 0.03 -0.68 4.30
C HIS A 358 -1.17 -0.23 5.10
N SER A 359 -1.52 -0.96 6.16
CA SER A 359 -2.46 -0.45 7.15
C SER A 359 -1.86 0.79 7.81
N SER A 360 -2.39 1.95 7.47
CA SER A 360 -1.96 3.24 8.04
C SER A 360 -2.44 3.43 9.48
N PHE A 361 -3.37 2.57 9.95
CA PHE A 361 -4.04 2.79 11.22
C PHE A 361 -4.10 1.53 12.06
N HIS A 362 -3.92 1.69 13.37
CA HIS A 362 -4.19 0.65 14.34
C HIS A 362 -5.69 0.60 14.65
N LEU A 363 -6.30 -0.56 14.45
CA LEU A 363 -7.61 -0.87 15.03
C LEU A 363 -7.38 -1.52 16.38
N THR A 364 -7.64 -0.79 17.46
CA THR A 364 -7.50 -1.26 18.84
C THR A 364 -8.87 -1.41 19.49
N ASP A 365 -8.95 -2.19 20.56
CA ASP A 365 -10.17 -2.28 21.37
C ASP A 365 -10.34 -1.08 22.31
N SER A 366 -9.28 -0.31 22.51
CA SER A 366 -9.24 0.79 23.49
C SER A 366 -9.94 2.07 23.04
N PHE A 367 -10.04 2.30 21.72
CA PHE A 367 -10.74 3.45 21.13
C PHE A 367 -11.16 3.16 19.69
N ALA A 368 -12.22 3.79 19.25
CA ALA A 368 -12.64 3.73 17.86
C ALA A 368 -11.85 4.73 17.00
N ASN A 369 -11.43 4.29 15.80
CA ASN A 369 -10.87 5.16 14.78
C ASN A 369 -11.75 5.09 13.54
N PRO A 370 -12.76 5.95 13.39
CA PRO A 370 -13.71 5.90 12.28
C PRO A 370 -13.07 6.20 10.91
N PHE A 371 -11.85 6.77 10.91
CA PHE A 371 -11.14 7.16 9.68
C PHE A 371 -10.15 6.08 9.19
N ALA A 372 -10.17 4.91 9.83
CA ALA A 372 -9.27 3.82 9.50
C ALA A 372 -9.76 2.92 8.35
N PHE A 373 -10.82 3.32 7.63
CA PHE A 373 -11.46 2.48 6.61
C PHE A 373 -11.50 3.19 5.28
N ASN A 374 -11.26 2.45 4.21
CA ASN A 374 -11.36 2.95 2.83
C ASN A 374 -12.09 1.97 1.90
N HIS A 375 -12.60 0.84 2.43
CA HIS A 375 -13.22 -0.22 1.66
C HIS A 375 -14.31 -0.96 2.43
N VAL A 376 -15.20 -1.66 1.70
CA VAL A 376 -16.29 -2.46 2.28
C VAL A 376 -16.31 -3.82 1.60
N LEU A 377 -16.35 -4.87 2.43
CA LEU A 377 -16.58 -6.26 2.06
C LEU A 377 -17.94 -6.73 2.57
N LEU A 378 -18.35 -7.93 2.17
CA LEU A 378 -19.58 -8.56 2.66
C LEU A 378 -19.28 -9.88 3.36
N HIS A 379 -19.91 -10.10 4.53
CA HIS A 379 -19.85 -11.35 5.27
C HIS A 379 -21.23 -12.01 5.35
N VAL A 380 -21.30 -13.30 5.04
CA VAL A 380 -22.47 -14.15 5.17
C VAL A 380 -22.21 -15.14 6.32
N PRO A 381 -22.67 -14.85 7.55
CA PRO A 381 -22.19 -15.54 8.76
C PRO A 381 -22.61 -17.02 8.84
N LYS A 382 -23.79 -17.39 8.33
CA LYS A 382 -24.28 -18.79 8.39
C LYS A 382 -23.39 -19.76 7.63
N GLU A 383 -22.86 -19.32 6.48
CA GLU A 383 -22.03 -20.13 5.59
C GLU A 383 -20.54 -19.82 5.74
N ASP A 384 -20.20 -18.88 6.62
CA ASP A 384 -18.84 -18.32 6.79
C ASP A 384 -18.22 -17.90 5.45
N VAL A 385 -19.00 -17.16 4.64
CA VAL A 385 -18.59 -16.72 3.31
C VAL A 385 -18.25 -15.25 3.32
N TRP A 386 -17.15 -14.94 2.65
CA TRP A 386 -16.64 -13.59 2.43
C TRP A 386 -16.72 -13.24 0.95
N LEU A 387 -17.24 -12.05 0.62
CA LEU A 387 -17.40 -11.59 -0.76
C LEU A 387 -16.73 -10.22 -0.97
N GLU A 388 -15.91 -10.15 -2.00
CA GLU A 388 -15.32 -8.91 -2.53
C GLU A 388 -16.20 -8.41 -3.69
N CYS A 389 -17.20 -7.58 -3.37
CA CYS A 389 -18.21 -7.16 -4.34
C CYS A 389 -17.70 -6.22 -5.45
N THR A 390 -16.47 -5.71 -5.34
CA THR A 390 -15.87 -4.81 -6.34
C THR A 390 -15.10 -5.53 -7.43
N SER A 391 -14.88 -6.84 -7.29
CA SER A 391 -14.16 -7.65 -8.26
C SER A 391 -15.10 -8.49 -9.13
N ASN A 392 -15.01 -8.33 -10.44
CA ASN A 392 -15.71 -9.19 -11.40
C ASN A 392 -14.99 -10.52 -11.64
N GLU A 393 -13.81 -10.71 -11.05
CA GLU A 393 -12.91 -11.83 -11.34
C GLU A 393 -12.68 -12.77 -10.16
N TYR A 394 -12.91 -12.32 -8.93
CA TYR A 394 -12.59 -13.13 -7.76
C TYR A 394 -13.60 -14.27 -7.55
N PRO A 395 -13.13 -15.48 -7.25
CA PRO A 395 -14.04 -16.55 -6.81
C PRO A 395 -14.65 -16.23 -5.44
N VAL A 396 -15.76 -16.87 -5.14
CA VAL A 396 -16.39 -16.79 -3.81
C VAL A 396 -15.39 -17.17 -2.73
N ASN A 397 -15.40 -16.45 -1.63
CA ASN A 397 -14.52 -16.65 -0.48
C ASN A 397 -13.06 -16.23 -0.68
N TYR A 398 -12.74 -15.58 -1.80
CA TYR A 398 -11.45 -14.93 -1.99
C TYR A 398 -11.63 -13.40 -1.94
N ILE A 399 -11.00 -12.76 -0.97
CA ILE A 399 -11.20 -11.33 -0.68
C ILE A 399 -10.06 -10.44 -1.20
N GLY A 400 -9.02 -11.03 -1.78
CA GLY A 400 -7.84 -10.29 -2.24
C GLY A 400 -6.79 -10.08 -1.13
N SER A 401 -5.52 -10.12 -1.53
CA SER A 401 -4.37 -9.98 -0.64
C SER A 401 -4.36 -8.71 0.20
N ASP A 402 -4.93 -7.62 -0.35
CA ASP A 402 -4.98 -6.31 0.30
C ASP A 402 -5.99 -6.25 1.46
N ASN A 403 -6.84 -7.26 1.60
CA ASN A 403 -7.85 -7.36 2.65
C ASN A 403 -7.55 -8.43 3.69
N GLU A 404 -6.67 -9.38 3.39
CA GLU A 404 -6.39 -10.53 4.25
C GLU A 404 -5.60 -10.18 5.53
N GLY A 405 -5.89 -10.94 6.60
CA GLY A 405 -5.08 -11.00 7.82
C GLY A 405 -4.94 -9.68 8.57
N ARG A 406 -5.96 -8.84 8.53
CA ARG A 406 -6.04 -7.56 9.26
C ARG A 406 -7.32 -7.44 10.05
N ARG A 407 -7.38 -6.49 10.97
CA ARG A 407 -8.63 -6.19 11.68
C ARG A 407 -9.58 -5.39 10.81
N ALA A 408 -10.86 -5.61 10.99
CA ALA A 408 -11.96 -4.96 10.29
C ALA A 408 -13.13 -4.71 11.25
N LEU A 409 -14.13 -3.95 10.80
CA LEU A 409 -15.32 -3.64 11.58
C LEU A 409 -16.56 -4.22 10.91
N LEU A 410 -17.11 -5.26 11.50
CA LEU A 410 -18.38 -5.85 11.10
C LEU A 410 -19.54 -4.95 11.58
N ILE A 411 -20.43 -4.58 10.67
CA ILE A 411 -21.58 -3.70 10.95
C ILE A 411 -22.85 -4.51 11.14
N ARG A 412 -23.51 -4.33 12.28
CA ARG A 412 -24.80 -4.93 12.61
C ARG A 412 -25.74 -3.88 13.16
N GLU A 413 -27.01 -4.25 13.31
CA GLU A 413 -28.03 -3.40 13.94
C GLU A 413 -27.66 -2.99 15.37
N ASP A 414 -27.05 -3.89 16.14
CA ASP A 414 -26.60 -3.63 17.52
C ASP A 414 -25.30 -2.81 17.60
N GLY A 415 -24.63 -2.56 16.47
CA GLY A 415 -23.45 -1.73 16.34
C GLY A 415 -22.29 -2.35 15.57
N GLY A 416 -21.08 -1.82 15.79
CA GLY A 416 -19.85 -2.29 15.17
C GLY A 416 -19.09 -3.27 16.06
N HIS A 417 -18.59 -4.34 15.44
CA HIS A 417 -17.83 -5.38 16.10
C HIS A 417 -16.47 -5.54 15.42
N LEU A 418 -15.37 -5.35 16.16
CA LEU A 418 -14.05 -5.64 15.62
C LEU A 418 -13.87 -7.14 15.41
N ILE A 419 -13.39 -7.50 14.23
CA ILE A 419 -13.13 -8.88 13.83
C ILE A 419 -11.75 -8.98 13.17
N ASP A 420 -11.19 -10.17 13.19
CA ASP A 420 -9.97 -10.49 12.44
C ASP A 420 -10.38 -11.12 11.09
N MET A 421 -9.86 -10.56 10.01
CA MET A 421 -10.11 -11.07 8.66
C MET A 421 -9.36 -12.38 8.42
N PRO A 422 -9.94 -13.29 7.63
CA PRO A 422 -9.26 -14.52 7.25
C PRO A 422 -7.93 -14.21 6.55
N ARG A 423 -7.00 -15.15 6.65
CA ARG A 423 -5.72 -15.10 5.95
C ARG A 423 -5.49 -16.42 5.25
N THR A 424 -5.16 -16.37 3.97
CA THR A 424 -4.74 -17.56 3.22
C THR A 424 -3.43 -18.10 3.80
N PRO A 425 -3.37 -19.37 4.24
CA PRO A 425 -2.15 -19.98 4.77
C PRO A 425 -1.01 -19.99 3.73
N ALA A 426 0.24 -19.92 4.19
CA ALA A 426 1.41 -19.99 3.29
C ALA A 426 1.42 -21.26 2.42
N ALA A 427 0.87 -22.37 2.93
CA ALA A 427 0.76 -23.63 2.19
C ALA A 427 -0.24 -23.57 1.03
N GLU A 428 -1.19 -22.64 1.05
CA GLU A 428 -2.19 -22.43 0.00
C GLU A 428 -1.80 -21.26 -0.94
N ASN A 429 -0.98 -20.32 -0.47
CA ASN A 429 -0.34 -19.30 -1.27
C ASN A 429 0.92 -19.87 -1.93
N ARG A 430 0.80 -20.35 -3.18
CA ARG A 430 1.92 -21.04 -3.84
C ARG A 430 2.17 -20.55 -5.25
N ILE A 431 3.44 -20.58 -5.62
CA ILE A 431 3.89 -20.55 -7.01
C ILE A 431 4.65 -21.83 -7.26
N GLU A 432 4.20 -22.62 -8.25
CA GLU A 432 4.78 -23.91 -8.59
C GLU A 432 5.32 -23.86 -10.03
N TRP A 433 6.62 -24.06 -10.17
CA TRP A 433 7.30 -24.19 -11.45
C TRP A 433 7.57 -25.66 -11.73
N ASN A 434 6.94 -26.21 -12.77
CA ASN A 434 7.16 -27.55 -13.24
C ASN A 434 7.65 -27.46 -14.70
N ALA A 435 8.89 -27.91 -14.97
CA ALA A 435 9.43 -27.84 -16.32
C ALA A 435 10.36 -29.01 -16.66
N GLU A 436 10.29 -29.41 -17.92
CA GLU A 436 11.27 -30.27 -18.57
C GLU A 436 12.23 -29.40 -19.39
N ILE A 437 13.52 -29.65 -19.24
CA ILE A 437 14.60 -28.85 -19.82
C ILE A 437 15.49 -29.79 -20.63
N GLU A 438 15.35 -29.77 -21.95
CA GLU A 438 16.16 -30.53 -22.88
C GLU A 438 17.44 -29.75 -23.18
N LEU A 439 18.55 -30.16 -22.57
CA LEU A 439 19.85 -29.53 -22.78
C LEU A 439 20.47 -30.01 -24.10
N GLN A 440 21.11 -29.08 -24.82
CA GLN A 440 21.85 -29.36 -26.05
C GLN A 440 23.37 -29.24 -25.83
N ALA A 441 24.14 -29.94 -26.64
CA ALA A 441 25.60 -30.00 -26.53
C ALA A 441 26.30 -28.63 -26.61
N GLY A 442 25.66 -27.64 -27.23
CA GLY A 442 26.16 -26.26 -27.35
C GLY A 442 25.71 -25.31 -26.23
N GLY A 443 25.08 -25.82 -25.17
CA GLY A 443 24.59 -25.02 -24.06
C GLY A 443 23.22 -24.32 -24.27
N GLN A 444 22.52 -24.64 -25.38
CA GLN A 444 21.14 -24.26 -25.58
C GLN A 444 20.20 -25.18 -24.78
N ALA A 445 18.96 -24.75 -24.57
CA ALA A 445 17.91 -25.59 -24.01
C ALA A 445 16.55 -25.33 -24.67
N LEU A 446 15.75 -26.40 -24.76
CA LEU A 446 14.32 -26.31 -24.98
C LEU A 446 13.65 -26.52 -23.63
N ILE A 447 12.76 -25.61 -23.25
CA ILE A 447 12.01 -25.70 -21.99
C ILE A 447 10.55 -25.91 -22.33
N LYS A 448 9.91 -26.88 -21.71
CA LYS A 448 8.47 -27.08 -21.71
C LYS A 448 7.98 -27.11 -20.28
N GLY A 449 7.10 -26.19 -19.91
CA GLY A 449 6.72 -26.04 -18.52
C GLY A 449 5.31 -25.56 -18.28
N ARG A 450 4.90 -25.71 -17.03
CA ARG A 450 3.71 -25.09 -16.44
C ARG A 450 4.12 -24.38 -15.17
N THR A 451 3.71 -23.13 -15.07
CA THR A 451 3.76 -22.38 -13.80
C THR A 451 2.36 -22.22 -13.26
N THR A 452 2.11 -22.67 -12.04
CA THR A 452 0.82 -22.59 -11.36
C THR A 452 0.87 -21.58 -10.22
N TYR A 453 -0.10 -20.70 -10.16
CA TYR A 453 -0.28 -19.65 -9.17
C TYR A 453 -1.53 -19.93 -8.36
N LEU A 454 -1.38 -20.17 -7.05
CA LEU A 454 -2.44 -20.55 -6.12
C LEU A 454 -2.56 -19.53 -4.98
N GLY A 455 -3.78 -19.28 -4.51
CA GLY A 455 -4.02 -18.26 -3.48
C GLY A 455 -3.69 -16.85 -4.00
N THR A 456 -3.06 -16.00 -3.17
CA THR A 456 -2.70 -14.61 -3.54
C THR A 456 -1.99 -14.47 -4.89
N PRO A 457 -1.01 -15.30 -5.27
CA PRO A 457 -0.32 -15.18 -6.54
C PRO A 457 -1.22 -15.26 -7.79
N HIS A 458 -2.38 -15.93 -7.73
CA HIS A 458 -3.26 -16.04 -8.89
C HIS A 458 -3.89 -14.70 -9.32
N GLN A 459 -3.99 -13.75 -8.39
CA GLN A 459 -4.76 -12.50 -8.55
C GLN A 459 -4.32 -11.70 -9.77
N ASP A 460 -3.01 -11.47 -9.92
CA ASP A 460 -2.45 -10.68 -11.02
C ASP A 460 -2.65 -11.38 -12.36
N TYR A 461 -2.43 -12.70 -12.42
CA TYR A 461 -2.56 -13.48 -13.66
C TYR A 461 -4.01 -13.60 -14.13
N ARG A 462 -4.97 -13.62 -13.21
CA ARG A 462 -6.39 -13.54 -13.54
C ARG A 462 -6.74 -12.20 -14.18
N GLN A 463 -6.22 -11.10 -13.63
CA GLN A 463 -6.38 -9.76 -14.20
C GLN A 463 -5.69 -9.66 -15.57
N TYR A 464 -4.46 -10.19 -15.70
CA TYR A 464 -3.77 -10.21 -17.00
C TYR A 464 -4.56 -10.96 -18.06
N LYS A 465 -5.11 -12.13 -17.72
CA LYS A 465 -5.96 -12.90 -18.64
C LYS A 465 -7.16 -12.09 -19.12
N HIS A 466 -7.78 -11.33 -18.24
CA HIS A 466 -9.02 -10.60 -18.56
C HIS A 466 -8.77 -9.28 -19.30
N TYR A 467 -7.76 -8.50 -18.87
CA TYR A 467 -7.60 -7.12 -19.32
C TYR A 467 -6.45 -6.88 -20.29
N TRP A 468 -5.50 -7.83 -20.42
CA TRP A 468 -4.32 -7.62 -21.24
C TRP A 468 -4.36 -8.41 -22.55
N SER A 469 -3.78 -7.83 -23.62
CA SER A 469 -3.52 -8.58 -24.84
C SER A 469 -2.51 -9.70 -24.60
N ILE A 470 -2.57 -10.76 -25.43
CA ILE A 470 -1.64 -11.90 -25.34
C ILE A 470 -0.19 -11.43 -25.46
N GLU A 471 0.09 -10.43 -26.29
CA GLU A 471 1.43 -9.86 -26.45
C GLU A 471 1.94 -9.24 -25.16
N LYS A 472 1.09 -8.47 -24.46
CA LYS A 472 1.44 -7.86 -23.16
C LYS A 472 1.63 -8.93 -22.07
N GLN A 473 0.79 -9.97 -22.04
CA GLN A 473 0.93 -11.10 -21.13
C GLN A 473 2.27 -11.82 -21.35
N LYS A 474 2.65 -12.09 -22.61
CA LYS A 474 3.93 -12.70 -22.97
C LYS A 474 5.12 -11.84 -22.54
N GLN A 475 5.05 -10.53 -22.78
CA GLN A 475 6.10 -9.59 -22.36
C GLN A 475 6.31 -9.61 -20.83
N GLU A 476 5.21 -9.61 -20.07
CA GLU A 476 5.31 -9.67 -18.60
C GLU A 476 5.87 -11.01 -18.12
N PHE A 477 5.45 -12.12 -18.69
CA PHE A 477 6.01 -13.43 -18.36
C PHE A 477 7.52 -13.50 -18.70
N GLN A 478 7.94 -12.99 -19.85
CA GLN A 478 9.36 -12.91 -20.22
C GLN A 478 10.17 -12.01 -19.28
N ARG A 479 9.56 -10.94 -18.74
CA ARG A 479 10.20 -10.06 -17.76
C ARG A 479 10.36 -10.74 -16.39
N THR A 480 9.41 -11.59 -16.02
CA THR A 480 9.45 -12.34 -14.76
C THR A 480 10.51 -13.45 -14.80
N VAL A 481 10.65 -14.11 -15.95
CA VAL A 481 11.66 -15.14 -16.19
C VAL A 481 12.96 -14.47 -16.67
N ASP A 482 13.89 -14.19 -15.76
CA ASP A 482 15.18 -13.51 -16.05
C ASP A 482 16.18 -14.42 -16.77
N LEU A 483 15.76 -15.00 -17.90
CA LEU A 483 16.59 -15.88 -18.73
C LEU A 483 17.19 -15.14 -19.92
N PRO A 484 18.51 -15.17 -20.12
CA PRO A 484 19.12 -14.54 -21.29
C PRO A 484 18.71 -15.26 -22.59
N ALA A 485 18.20 -14.48 -23.54
CA ALA A 485 17.77 -14.97 -24.84
C ALA A 485 16.69 -16.08 -24.78
N PHE A 486 15.69 -15.84 -23.90
CA PHE A 486 14.47 -16.63 -23.74
C PHE A 486 13.46 -16.24 -24.83
N VAL A 487 13.09 -17.18 -25.70
CA VAL A 487 12.13 -16.97 -26.79
C VAL A 487 10.94 -17.90 -26.62
N LEU A 488 9.79 -17.35 -26.27
CA LEU A 488 8.55 -18.11 -26.17
C LEU A 488 8.08 -18.61 -27.55
N LYS A 489 7.88 -19.91 -27.69
CA LYS A 489 7.24 -20.58 -28.84
C LYS A 489 5.73 -20.67 -28.66
N THR A 490 5.33 -21.20 -27.50
CA THR A 490 3.93 -21.29 -27.11
C THR A 490 3.72 -20.62 -25.77
N TYR A 491 2.52 -20.12 -25.55
CA TYR A 491 2.12 -19.50 -24.30
C TYR A 491 0.61 -19.49 -24.18
N GLU A 492 0.10 -20.03 -23.09
CA GLU A 492 -1.32 -20.04 -22.77
C GLU A 492 -1.55 -19.76 -21.30
N LEU A 493 -2.19 -18.63 -20.98
CA LEU A 493 -2.58 -18.26 -19.61
C LEU A 493 -4.03 -18.68 -19.36
N ASN A 494 -4.24 -19.45 -18.30
CA ASN A 494 -5.53 -19.94 -17.85
C ASN A 494 -5.80 -19.56 -16.40
N ALA A 495 -7.09 -19.48 -16.01
CA ALA A 495 -7.51 -19.25 -14.63
C ALA A 495 -8.79 -20.03 -14.33
N SER A 496 -8.90 -20.59 -13.14
CA SER A 496 -10.10 -21.28 -12.69
C SER A 496 -11.20 -20.27 -12.33
N PRO A 497 -12.43 -20.41 -12.80
CA PRO A 497 -13.52 -19.51 -12.39
C PRO A 497 -13.96 -19.71 -10.93
N GLU A 498 -13.72 -20.89 -10.35
CA GLU A 498 -14.24 -21.30 -9.05
C GLU A 498 -13.19 -21.28 -7.94
N ARG A 499 -11.90 -21.34 -8.30
CA ARG A 499 -10.80 -21.44 -7.34
C ARG A 499 -9.81 -20.31 -7.51
N PRO A 500 -9.12 -19.88 -6.42
CA PRO A 500 -8.03 -18.91 -6.49
C PRO A 500 -6.79 -19.53 -7.14
N GLU A 501 -6.87 -19.83 -8.44
CA GLU A 501 -5.87 -20.54 -9.22
C GLU A 501 -5.77 -19.98 -10.64
N ALA A 502 -4.53 -19.77 -11.10
CA ALA A 502 -4.20 -19.47 -12.47
C ALA A 502 -2.95 -20.25 -12.87
N TRP A 503 -2.77 -20.54 -14.18
CA TRP A 503 -1.57 -21.23 -14.65
C TRP A 503 -1.19 -20.79 -16.06
N ILE A 504 0.10 -20.93 -16.35
CA ILE A 504 0.68 -20.66 -17.66
C ILE A 504 1.32 -21.96 -18.15
N ASP A 505 0.87 -22.43 -19.33
CA ASP A 505 1.55 -23.46 -20.11
C ASP A 505 2.45 -22.78 -21.15
N TYR A 506 3.70 -23.19 -21.26
CA TYR A 506 4.63 -22.58 -22.19
C TYR A 506 5.68 -23.54 -22.75
N GLU A 507 6.17 -23.22 -23.94
CA GLU A 507 7.39 -23.75 -24.53
C GLU A 507 8.31 -22.60 -24.94
N ALA A 508 9.61 -22.75 -24.70
CA ALA A 508 10.57 -21.71 -24.99
C ALA A 508 11.94 -22.27 -25.41
N ASP A 509 12.58 -21.57 -26.34
CA ASP A 509 13.99 -21.78 -26.66
C ASP A 509 14.85 -20.82 -25.83
N VAL A 510 15.94 -21.35 -25.27
CA VAL A 510 16.96 -20.57 -24.55
C VAL A 510 18.29 -20.81 -25.21
N SER A 511 18.80 -19.83 -25.94
CA SER A 511 20.04 -20.01 -26.73
C SER A 511 21.30 -20.04 -25.89
N ARG A 512 21.27 -19.62 -24.63
CA ARG A 512 22.38 -19.62 -23.69
C ARG A 512 21.93 -20.03 -22.29
N TYR A 513 21.44 -21.26 -22.14
CA TYR A 513 21.06 -21.81 -20.83
C TYR A 513 22.31 -22.19 -20.01
N ALA A 514 23.24 -22.92 -20.64
CA ALA A 514 24.51 -23.32 -20.05
C ALA A 514 25.68 -22.56 -20.70
N SER A 515 26.74 -22.30 -19.91
CA SER A 515 27.98 -21.74 -20.40
C SER A 515 28.99 -22.87 -20.69
N GLN A 516 29.70 -22.75 -21.81
CA GLN A 516 30.69 -23.75 -22.25
C GLN A 516 32.13 -23.24 -21.98
N ALA A 517 32.95 -24.10 -21.37
CA ALA A 517 34.39 -23.89 -21.26
C ALA A 517 35.13 -25.18 -21.61
N GLY A 518 35.77 -25.20 -22.77
CA GLY A 518 36.42 -26.42 -23.33
C GLY A 518 35.39 -27.54 -23.57
N LYS A 519 35.61 -28.71 -22.94
CA LYS A 519 34.70 -29.85 -23.00
C LYS A 519 33.58 -29.82 -21.93
N ARG A 520 33.52 -28.79 -21.07
CA ARG A 520 32.59 -28.68 -19.96
C ARG A 520 31.44 -27.73 -20.26
N LEU A 521 30.21 -28.12 -19.84
CA LEU A 521 29.06 -27.27 -19.77
C LEU A 521 28.74 -27.00 -18.28
N PHE A 522 28.64 -25.73 -17.91
CA PHE A 522 28.23 -25.25 -16.60
C PHE A 522 26.75 -24.92 -16.66
N VAL A 523 25.93 -25.74 -16.05
CA VAL A 523 24.47 -25.70 -16.12
C VAL A 523 23.91 -25.13 -14.82
N PRO A 524 23.39 -23.90 -14.79
CA PRO A 524 22.61 -23.41 -13.66
C PRO A 524 21.38 -24.30 -13.41
N LEU A 525 21.11 -24.60 -12.15
CA LEU A 525 20.03 -25.53 -11.81
C LEU A 525 18.66 -24.85 -11.72
N ASN A 526 18.63 -23.55 -11.40
CA ASN A 526 17.40 -22.76 -11.43
C ASN A 526 17.66 -21.39 -12.05
N LEU A 527 17.06 -21.14 -13.24
CA LEU A 527 17.06 -19.85 -13.91
C LEU A 527 15.61 -19.31 -14.09
N LEU A 528 14.58 -20.09 -13.72
CA LEU A 528 13.19 -19.67 -13.90
C LEU A 528 12.75 -18.72 -12.78
N ASP A 529 13.16 -19.00 -11.54
CA ASP A 529 12.80 -18.19 -10.37
C ASP A 529 13.92 -18.25 -9.29
N PRO A 530 15.16 -17.79 -9.59
CA PRO A 530 16.25 -17.88 -8.64
C PRO A 530 16.10 -16.87 -7.50
N GLN A 531 16.16 -17.35 -6.27
CA GLN A 531 16.07 -16.53 -5.05
C GLN A 531 17.45 -16.06 -4.59
N THR A 532 18.00 -15.05 -5.25
CA THR A 532 19.39 -14.59 -5.04
C THR A 532 19.54 -13.29 -4.27
N GLN A 533 18.44 -12.69 -3.83
CA GLN A 533 18.46 -11.45 -3.05
C GLN A 533 19.00 -11.68 -1.65
N VAL A 534 19.81 -10.75 -1.17
CA VAL A 534 20.37 -10.74 0.18
C VAL A 534 19.99 -9.44 0.88
N LEU A 535 19.60 -9.53 2.12
CA LEU A 535 19.30 -8.35 2.93
C LEU A 535 20.60 -7.55 3.20
N PRO A 536 20.54 -6.20 3.16
CA PRO A 536 21.69 -5.35 3.41
C PRO A 536 22.25 -5.52 4.83
N GLU A 537 23.52 -5.22 4.99
CA GLU A 537 24.14 -5.14 6.31
C GLU A 537 23.78 -3.82 6.98
N LEU A 538 23.29 -3.90 8.21
CA LEU A 538 22.94 -2.73 9.03
C LEU A 538 23.93 -2.69 10.22
N ALA A 539 24.51 -1.52 10.48
CA ALA A 539 25.40 -1.34 11.64
C ALA A 539 24.63 -1.54 12.96
N GLU A 540 23.40 -1.10 13.01
CA GLU A 540 22.46 -1.25 14.13
C GLU A 540 21.04 -1.30 13.57
N ARG A 541 20.24 -2.25 14.02
CA ARG A 541 18.79 -2.28 13.73
C ARG A 541 18.01 -1.88 14.97
N ARG A 542 17.02 -1.01 14.80
CA ARG A 542 16.19 -0.48 15.89
C ARG A 542 14.72 -0.86 15.74
N LEU A 543 14.26 -1.06 14.50
CA LEU A 543 12.87 -1.36 14.22
C LEU A 543 12.62 -2.87 14.20
N PRO A 544 11.46 -3.33 14.66
CA PRO A 544 11.06 -4.73 14.51
C PRO A 544 10.98 -5.12 13.04
N ILE A 545 11.02 -6.42 12.77
CA ILE A 545 10.79 -7.01 11.45
C ILE A 545 9.33 -7.39 11.35
N ASP A 546 8.65 -6.97 10.29
CA ASP A 546 7.25 -7.31 10.01
C ASP A 546 7.15 -8.02 8.65
N PHE A 547 7.18 -9.34 8.71
CA PHE A 547 7.02 -10.19 7.53
C PHE A 547 5.53 -10.56 7.40
N ARG A 548 4.85 -10.01 6.40
CA ARG A 548 3.37 -10.01 6.37
C ARG A 548 2.77 -11.12 5.55
N TYR A 549 3.49 -11.60 4.54
CA TYR A 549 2.91 -12.50 3.55
C TYR A 549 3.46 -13.92 3.73
N GLY A 550 2.54 -14.89 3.80
CA GLY A 550 2.89 -16.28 3.66
C GLY A 550 2.92 -16.66 2.17
N LEU A 551 4.00 -17.29 1.72
CA LEU A 551 4.16 -17.76 0.34
C LEU A 551 5.03 -19.01 0.32
N THR A 552 4.63 -19.97 -0.50
CA THR A 552 5.45 -21.16 -0.78
C THR A 552 5.84 -21.16 -2.27
N LEU A 553 7.13 -21.23 -2.55
CA LEU A 553 7.68 -21.43 -3.89
C LEU A 553 8.13 -22.88 -4.02
N ILE A 554 7.73 -23.56 -5.09
CA ILE A 554 8.10 -24.95 -5.37
C ILE A 554 8.57 -25.03 -6.81
N ASP A 555 9.79 -25.52 -7.00
CA ASP A 555 10.31 -25.84 -8.32
C ASP A 555 10.59 -27.32 -8.44
N SER A 556 10.13 -27.89 -9.53
CA SER A 556 10.37 -29.27 -9.93
C SER A 556 10.84 -29.24 -11.38
N LEU A 557 12.16 -29.28 -11.58
CA LEU A 557 12.77 -29.17 -12.90
C LEU A 557 13.46 -30.47 -13.25
N THR A 558 13.13 -31.00 -14.45
CA THR A 558 13.74 -32.23 -14.99
C THR A 558 14.68 -31.83 -16.13
N PHE A 559 15.96 -32.10 -15.98
CA PHE A 559 16.96 -31.89 -17.03
C PHE A 559 17.22 -33.18 -17.77
N HIS A 560 17.05 -33.16 -19.10
CA HIS A 560 17.47 -34.20 -19.99
C HIS A 560 18.86 -33.88 -20.54
N LEU A 561 19.81 -34.79 -20.35
CA LEU A 561 21.21 -34.58 -20.67
C LEU A 561 21.48 -34.71 -22.18
N PRO A 562 22.39 -33.91 -22.76
CA PRO A 562 22.76 -34.05 -24.15
C PRO A 562 23.49 -35.37 -24.39
N GLU A 563 23.26 -35.99 -25.55
CA GLU A 563 23.96 -37.23 -25.94
C GLU A 563 25.50 -37.08 -25.85
N GLY A 564 26.18 -38.10 -25.34
CA GLY A 564 27.62 -38.11 -25.16
C GLY A 564 28.15 -37.33 -23.95
N HIS A 565 27.27 -36.64 -23.20
CA HIS A 565 27.66 -35.97 -21.96
C HIS A 565 27.39 -36.82 -20.72
N HIS A 566 28.20 -36.61 -19.67
CA HIS A 566 27.93 -37.15 -18.35
C HIS A 566 28.21 -36.10 -17.29
N ILE A 567 27.67 -36.32 -16.10
CA ILE A 567 27.79 -35.41 -14.97
C ILE A 567 29.20 -35.57 -14.36
N GLU A 568 29.96 -34.48 -14.31
CA GLU A 568 31.26 -34.41 -13.63
C GLU A 568 31.07 -34.02 -12.16
N SER A 569 30.18 -33.04 -11.90
CA SER A 569 29.84 -32.58 -10.54
C SER A 569 28.46 -31.96 -10.45
N TYR A 570 27.84 -32.06 -9.29
CA TYR A 570 26.55 -31.46 -8.95
C TYR A 570 26.43 -31.31 -7.43
N PRO A 571 25.47 -30.54 -6.89
CA PRO A 571 25.19 -30.48 -5.46
C PRO A 571 24.67 -31.84 -4.95
N GLN A 572 25.50 -32.57 -4.21
CA GLN A 572 25.17 -33.93 -3.73
C GLN A 572 24.37 -33.92 -2.43
N GLU A 573 24.56 -32.89 -1.60
CA GLU A 573 23.90 -32.79 -0.30
C GLU A 573 22.58 -32.07 -0.41
N THR A 574 21.57 -32.58 0.29
CA THR A 574 20.32 -31.84 0.49
C THR A 574 20.59 -30.63 1.38
N ILE A 575 20.32 -29.44 0.88
CA ILE A 575 20.43 -28.20 1.66
C ILE A 575 19.12 -27.96 2.37
N GLN A 576 19.17 -27.77 3.69
CA GLN A 576 18.02 -27.39 4.52
C GLN A 576 18.41 -26.20 5.37
N LEU A 577 17.63 -25.11 5.27
CA LEU A 577 17.81 -23.90 6.06
C LEU A 577 16.50 -23.58 6.77
N GLU A 578 16.62 -23.16 8.01
CA GLU A 578 15.47 -22.76 8.83
C GLU A 578 15.66 -21.36 9.40
N ALA A 579 14.58 -20.58 9.39
CA ALA A 579 14.48 -19.29 10.04
C ALA A 579 13.08 -19.15 10.67
N PRO A 580 12.88 -18.27 11.64
CA PRO A 580 11.56 -18.06 12.26
C PRO A 580 10.44 -17.76 11.26
N ILE A 581 10.78 -17.10 10.16
CA ILE A 581 9.84 -16.70 9.11
C ILE A 581 10.01 -17.49 7.80
N GLY A 582 10.75 -18.58 7.77
CA GLY A 582 10.90 -19.34 6.54
C GLY A 582 11.68 -20.64 6.67
N ASN A 583 11.42 -21.53 5.73
CA ASN A 583 12.15 -22.78 5.54
C ASN A 583 12.58 -22.87 4.07
N TYR A 584 13.79 -23.34 3.84
CA TYR A 584 14.33 -23.59 2.50
C TYR A 584 14.85 -25.01 2.41
N GLN A 585 14.49 -25.70 1.32
CA GLN A 585 15.02 -27.01 0.99
C GLN A 585 15.38 -27.06 -0.49
N LEU A 586 16.56 -27.59 -0.79
CA LEU A 586 17.03 -27.87 -2.14
C LEU A 586 17.64 -29.28 -2.18
N ARG A 587 17.27 -30.05 -3.20
CA ARG A 587 17.85 -31.36 -3.49
C ARG A 587 18.00 -31.56 -4.99
N VAL A 588 19.03 -32.33 -5.36
CA VAL A 588 19.30 -32.74 -6.73
C VAL A 588 19.44 -34.25 -6.76
N GLU A 589 18.63 -34.91 -7.58
CA GLU A 589 18.64 -36.36 -7.75
C GLU A 589 19.12 -36.68 -9.18
N VAL A 590 20.12 -37.55 -9.28
CA VAL A 590 20.75 -37.93 -10.56
C VAL A 590 20.33 -39.30 -10.98
N GLY A 591 19.68 -39.43 -12.12
CA GLY A 591 19.38 -40.67 -12.84
C GLY A 591 20.40 -40.94 -13.97
N GLU A 592 20.14 -41.95 -14.81
CA GLU A 592 21.04 -42.34 -15.90
C GLU A 592 21.09 -41.25 -17.03
N GLU A 593 19.93 -40.71 -17.43
CA GLU A 593 19.78 -39.75 -18.53
C GLU A 593 19.12 -38.45 -18.13
N GLN A 594 18.75 -38.33 -16.86
CA GLN A 594 18.04 -37.17 -16.35
C GLN A 594 18.52 -36.74 -14.97
N VAL A 595 18.34 -35.45 -14.66
CA VAL A 595 18.59 -34.87 -13.34
C VAL A 595 17.32 -34.18 -12.87
N LEU A 596 16.89 -34.49 -11.67
CA LEU A 596 15.76 -33.86 -11.02
C LEU A 596 16.27 -32.80 -10.04
N TYR A 597 15.84 -31.58 -10.23
CA TYR A 597 16.05 -30.49 -9.28
C TYR A 597 14.73 -30.23 -8.57
N TYR A 598 14.77 -30.18 -7.25
CA TYR A 598 13.65 -29.82 -6.42
C TYR A 598 14.05 -28.75 -5.43
N ARG A 599 13.29 -27.64 -5.42
CA ARG A 599 13.40 -26.60 -4.41
C ARG A 599 12.03 -26.37 -3.75
N ARG A 600 12.02 -26.16 -2.44
CA ARG A 600 10.87 -25.65 -1.67
C ARG A 600 11.35 -24.51 -0.79
N LEU A 601 10.78 -23.32 -0.98
CA LEU A 601 10.96 -22.16 -0.12
C LEU A 601 9.61 -21.77 0.44
N GLU A 602 9.49 -21.76 1.76
CA GLU A 602 8.28 -21.33 2.46
C GLU A 602 8.58 -20.07 3.27
N TYR A 603 7.86 -19.00 3.01
CA TYR A 603 7.82 -17.81 3.84
C TYR A 603 6.58 -17.85 4.73
N ARG A 604 6.75 -17.56 6.02
CA ARG A 604 5.68 -17.48 7.00
C ARG A 604 5.52 -16.05 7.49
N PRO A 605 4.28 -15.52 7.60
CA PRO A 605 4.07 -14.22 8.21
C PRO A 605 4.45 -14.26 9.68
N GLY A 606 5.07 -13.18 10.16
CA GLY A 606 5.50 -13.10 11.57
C GLY A 606 6.20 -11.79 11.87
N LYS A 607 6.26 -11.47 13.15
CA LYS A 607 7.01 -10.31 13.67
C LYS A 607 8.21 -10.82 14.47
N LEU A 608 9.37 -10.24 14.21
CA LEU A 608 10.59 -10.52 14.96
C LEU A 608 11.11 -9.24 15.61
N PRO A 609 11.78 -9.35 16.76
CA PRO A 609 12.46 -8.21 17.34
C PRO A 609 13.68 -7.81 16.50
N PRO A 610 14.24 -6.60 16.67
CA PRO A 610 15.37 -6.11 15.89
C PRO A 610 16.58 -7.06 15.87
N GLU A 611 16.84 -7.76 16.96
CA GLU A 611 17.97 -8.69 17.15
C GLU A 611 17.85 -9.93 16.23
N GLY A 612 16.66 -10.24 15.72
CA GLY A 612 16.42 -11.33 14.79
C GLY A 612 16.94 -11.07 13.36
N TYR A 613 17.35 -9.84 13.06
CA TYR A 613 17.72 -9.45 11.69
C TYR A 613 18.95 -10.18 11.14
N GLU A 614 20.01 -10.32 11.93
CA GLU A 614 21.23 -10.96 11.45
C GLU A 614 21.03 -12.46 11.17
N GLY A 615 20.21 -13.14 11.97
CA GLY A 615 19.81 -14.52 11.69
C GLY A 615 19.03 -14.63 10.38
N LEU A 616 18.13 -13.68 10.14
CA LEU A 616 17.36 -13.62 8.90
C LEU A 616 18.25 -13.29 7.69
N ARG A 617 19.17 -12.31 7.81
CA ARG A 617 20.14 -11.98 6.78
C ARG A 617 21.02 -13.18 6.42
N SER A 618 21.46 -13.93 7.42
CA SER A 618 22.24 -15.16 7.23
C SER A 618 21.44 -16.20 6.45
N PHE A 619 20.16 -16.39 6.77
CA PHE A 619 19.26 -17.27 6.03
C PHE A 619 19.19 -16.90 4.54
N PHE A 620 18.94 -15.63 4.21
CA PHE A 620 18.89 -15.16 2.82
C PHE A 620 20.26 -15.31 2.10
N LYS A 621 21.36 -15.08 2.81
CA LYS A 621 22.71 -15.23 2.26
C LYS A 621 23.03 -16.69 1.90
N GLU A 622 22.74 -17.63 2.80
CA GLU A 622 22.98 -19.06 2.55
C GLU A 622 22.02 -19.60 1.47
N MET A 623 20.77 -19.15 1.44
CA MET A 623 19.82 -19.46 0.38
C MET A 623 20.33 -18.97 -0.98
N ALA A 624 20.74 -17.70 -1.08
CA ALA A 624 21.29 -17.14 -2.32
C ALA A 624 22.58 -17.85 -2.79
N LYS A 625 23.36 -18.40 -1.86
CA LYS A 625 24.53 -19.24 -2.19
C LYS A 625 24.10 -20.60 -2.75
N ALA A 626 23.06 -21.22 -2.17
CA ALA A 626 22.50 -22.48 -2.65
C ALA A 626 21.90 -22.34 -4.07
N GLU A 627 21.19 -21.26 -4.34
CA GLU A 627 20.57 -20.96 -5.65
C GLU A 627 21.58 -20.74 -6.80
N ARG A 628 22.84 -20.38 -6.46
CA ARG A 628 23.91 -20.19 -7.46
C ARG A 628 24.68 -21.47 -7.77
N GLN A 629 24.32 -22.59 -7.19
CA GLN A 629 24.98 -23.86 -7.48
C GLN A 629 24.67 -24.34 -8.90
N MET A 630 25.64 -24.99 -9.51
CA MET A 630 25.58 -25.45 -10.90
C MET A 630 25.85 -26.95 -10.96
N MET A 631 25.33 -27.58 -12.00
CA MET A 631 25.76 -28.89 -12.46
C MET A 631 26.83 -28.70 -13.53
N VAL A 632 27.87 -29.52 -13.52
CA VAL A 632 28.89 -29.55 -14.57
C VAL A 632 28.77 -30.83 -15.36
N LEU A 633 28.58 -30.68 -16.66
CA LEU A 633 28.59 -31.80 -17.62
C LEU A 633 29.89 -31.80 -18.39
N VAL A 634 30.41 -32.97 -18.74
CA VAL A 634 31.61 -33.12 -19.58
C VAL A 634 31.31 -34.05 -20.76
N ASN A 635 31.78 -33.69 -21.94
CA ASN A 635 31.68 -34.51 -23.14
C ASN A 635 32.71 -35.65 -23.08
N LYS A 636 32.26 -36.91 -23.33
CA LYS A 636 33.08 -38.12 -23.31
C LYS A 636 34.04 -38.23 -24.50
N THR A 637 33.82 -37.43 -25.57
CA THR A 637 34.60 -37.51 -26.80
C THR A 637 35.74 -36.46 -26.89
#